data_961a28194b8b076666984e2f50b0dfe0
#
_entry.id   961a28194b8b076666984e2f50b0dfe0
#
_cell.length_a   1.000
_cell.length_b   1.000
_cell.length_c   1.000
_cell.angle_alpha   90.00
_cell.angle_beta   90.00
_cell.angle_gamma   90.00
#
_symmetry.space_group_name_H-M   'P 1'
#
loop_
_entity.id
_entity.type
_entity.pdbx_description
1 polymer ?
#
loop_
_entity_poly.entity_id
_entity_poly.type
_entity_poly.pdbx_seq_one_letter_code
_entity_poly.pdbx_strand_id
1 'polypeptide(L)'
;MDAFGFLKVAAAVPHLGVGDCDYNTERMAALAEEAAQRGVEIAVFPELGVTGYTCGDLLLQSTLLDAADEAFGRLVRATRKLPLTLIAGLPLRHGTTLYNCAAVFTQGRVLGVVPKSVIPGYSEFYEPRWFASGAGISGERIDVAGQSADFGTDLTFEVNGAEFGIEICEDLWVAVPPSSLLAAGGAKVIFNLSASPEVVGKHDYLRQLVAQQSARTLSAYVYCSAGFGESSTDLVFAGNALIAENGRILREAERFSADEQLVVADVDLQRLEFERRRNTSFRQAEATPELTVIEMEVPEGLRAAALDRDIDPMPFVPRDERRRSERCEEVFRIQSHGLARRLRHTRCQKAVIGISGGLDSTLALLVAVRAFDFLGLDRRGILGITMPGFGTTDRTYRNALQLMRGLGVTVREIPIRDACLQHFRDIGLPPEDRSATYENAQARERTQILMDVANMEGGLVVGTGDLSELALGWATYNGDQMSMYGVNASVPKTLVRHLVRWVADTAEDGATRATLLDILDTPVSPELLPAEADGSIAQRTEDLVGPYELHDFFLYYFLRAGYGPAKLCYLAERAFAGSHDAAVVRKWLGVFIRRFFSQQFKRSAMPDGPKVGTVTLSPRGDWRMPSDAAAEAWLKELDTLS
;
A
#
# COMPACT_ATOMS: atom_id res chain seq x y z
N MET A 1 -12.32 -0.73 17.32
CA MET A 1 -12.06 -0.92 15.88
C MET A 1 -13.35 -0.66 15.11
N ASP A 2 -13.30 0.08 13.99
CA ASP A 2 -14.48 0.37 13.19
C ASP A 2 -14.95 -0.84 12.34
N ALA A 3 -16.11 -0.70 11.69
CA ALA A 3 -16.69 -1.77 10.86
C ALA A 3 -15.80 -2.22 9.68
N PHE A 4 -14.79 -1.43 9.34
CA PHE A 4 -13.86 -1.70 8.24
C PHE A 4 -12.47 -2.18 8.70
N GLY A 5 -12.29 -2.44 9.99
CA GLY A 5 -11.05 -2.96 10.55
C GLY A 5 -9.95 -1.92 10.74
N PHE A 6 -10.30 -0.64 10.83
CA PHE A 6 -9.38 0.41 11.25
C PHE A 6 -9.34 0.56 12.76
N LEU A 7 -8.15 0.77 13.30
CA LEU A 7 -7.89 1.12 14.68
C LEU A 7 -7.22 2.49 14.71
N LYS A 8 -7.81 3.43 15.45
CA LYS A 8 -7.24 4.77 15.59
C LYS A 8 -6.28 4.80 16.79
N VAL A 9 -5.00 5.04 16.48
CA VAL A 9 -3.92 5.08 17.48
C VAL A 9 -3.28 6.45 17.55
N ALA A 10 -2.67 6.76 18.71
CA ALA A 10 -1.93 8.00 18.88
C ALA A 10 -0.61 7.82 19.62
N ALA A 11 0.39 8.62 19.23
CA ALA A 11 1.59 8.92 19.99
C ALA A 11 1.47 10.34 20.55
N ALA A 12 1.46 10.46 21.87
CA ALA A 12 1.25 11.73 22.59
C ALA A 12 2.55 12.17 23.26
N VAL A 13 3.10 13.31 22.82
CA VAL A 13 4.32 13.90 23.36
C VAL A 13 3.94 15.09 24.22
N PRO A 14 3.86 14.93 25.57
CA PRO A 14 3.51 16.00 26.49
C PRO A 14 4.71 16.93 26.76
N HIS A 15 4.44 18.12 27.23
CA HIS A 15 5.42 18.88 28.00
C HIS A 15 5.72 18.16 29.31
N LEU A 16 6.99 18.10 29.67
CA LEU A 16 7.44 17.45 30.89
C LEU A 16 8.19 18.43 31.79
N GLY A 17 8.06 18.23 33.10
CA GLY A 17 8.92 18.80 34.13
C GLY A 17 9.70 17.66 34.81
N VAL A 18 11.02 17.70 34.77
CA VAL A 18 11.86 16.65 35.35
C VAL A 18 11.63 16.54 36.85
N GLY A 19 11.12 15.38 37.31
CA GLY A 19 10.75 15.13 38.70
C GLY A 19 9.40 15.74 39.15
N ASP A 20 8.68 16.45 38.27
CA ASP A 20 7.37 17.02 38.56
C ASP A 20 6.24 16.09 38.10
N CYS A 21 6.01 15.02 38.88
CA CYS A 21 5.07 13.97 38.55
C CYS A 21 3.63 14.49 38.39
N ASP A 22 3.24 15.48 39.18
CA ASP A 22 1.88 16.06 39.17
C ASP A 22 1.65 16.82 37.88
N TYR A 23 2.56 17.73 37.53
CA TYR A 23 2.50 18.46 36.27
C TYR A 23 2.48 17.52 35.06
N ASN A 24 3.36 16.51 35.04
CA ASN A 24 3.48 15.58 33.94
C ASN A 24 2.17 14.79 33.71
N THR A 25 1.57 14.27 34.78
CA THR A 25 0.31 13.52 34.69
C THR A 25 -0.90 14.41 34.37
N GLU A 26 -0.90 15.69 34.77
CA GLU A 26 -1.91 16.66 34.34
C GLU A 26 -1.82 16.92 32.81
N ARG A 27 -0.62 17.08 32.26
CA ARG A 27 -0.43 17.23 30.81
C ARG A 27 -0.83 15.98 30.05
N MET A 28 -0.47 14.79 30.54
CA MET A 28 -0.92 13.52 29.99
C MET A 28 -2.45 13.39 29.98
N ALA A 29 -3.12 13.78 31.06
CA ALA A 29 -4.58 13.75 31.13
C ALA A 29 -5.22 14.68 30.08
N ALA A 30 -4.68 15.89 29.90
CA ALA A 30 -5.16 16.82 28.88
C ALA A 30 -5.02 16.26 27.46
N LEU A 31 -3.86 15.68 27.12
CA LEU A 31 -3.66 15.01 25.82
C LEU A 31 -4.55 13.76 25.65
N ALA A 32 -4.83 13.02 26.72
CA ALA A 32 -5.77 11.91 26.70
C ALA A 32 -7.20 12.38 26.38
N GLU A 33 -7.63 13.52 26.95
CA GLU A 33 -8.93 14.14 26.62
C GLU A 33 -8.99 14.57 25.15
N GLU A 34 -7.94 15.20 24.63
CA GLU A 34 -7.85 15.55 23.20
C GLU A 34 -7.89 14.30 22.32
N ALA A 35 -7.13 13.27 22.67
CA ALA A 35 -7.12 11.99 21.95
C ALA A 35 -8.51 11.36 21.91
N ALA A 36 -9.23 11.37 23.05
CA ALA A 36 -10.61 10.89 23.14
C ALA A 36 -11.56 11.68 22.23
N GLN A 37 -11.44 13.02 22.20
CA GLN A 37 -12.25 13.87 21.32
C GLN A 37 -11.98 13.59 19.83
N ARG A 38 -10.76 13.17 19.48
CA ARG A 38 -10.38 12.76 18.12
C ARG A 38 -10.72 11.29 17.80
N GLY A 39 -11.35 10.59 18.74
CA GLY A 39 -11.77 9.19 18.56
C GLY A 39 -10.62 8.19 18.59
N VAL A 40 -9.52 8.52 19.25
CA VAL A 40 -8.40 7.60 19.47
C VAL A 40 -8.85 6.46 20.38
N GLU A 41 -8.49 5.24 20.04
CA GLU A 41 -8.80 4.03 20.80
C GLU A 41 -7.64 3.61 21.72
N ILE A 42 -6.37 3.82 21.25
CA ILE A 42 -5.18 3.54 22.05
C ILE A 42 -4.17 4.67 21.89
N ALA A 43 -3.69 5.24 22.99
CA ALA A 43 -2.66 6.27 22.98
C ALA A 43 -1.47 5.90 23.87
N VAL A 44 -0.25 6.22 23.41
CA VAL A 44 0.99 5.96 24.12
C VAL A 44 1.72 7.27 24.44
N PHE A 45 2.25 7.36 25.66
CA PHE A 45 3.13 8.42 26.14
C PHE A 45 4.59 7.95 26.16
N PRO A 46 5.57 8.88 26.28
CA PRO A 46 6.99 8.53 26.29
C PRO A 46 7.42 7.65 27.50
N GLU A 47 8.57 7.02 27.35
CA GLU A 47 9.30 6.32 28.40
C GLU A 47 9.54 7.23 29.61
N LEU A 48 9.27 6.69 30.82
CA LEU A 48 9.37 7.43 32.09
C LEU A 48 8.64 8.79 32.12
N GLY A 49 7.64 8.96 31.27
CA GLY A 49 6.94 10.23 31.10
C GLY A 49 6.27 10.75 32.36
N VAL A 50 5.98 9.88 33.36
CA VAL A 50 5.43 10.32 34.66
C VAL A 50 6.46 11.12 35.47
N THR A 51 7.73 10.73 35.43
CA THR A 51 8.82 11.41 36.18
C THR A 51 9.66 12.35 35.32
N GLY A 52 9.68 12.14 34.02
CA GLY A 52 10.76 12.51 33.11
C GLY A 52 11.88 11.46 33.14
N TYR A 53 12.52 11.24 32.01
CA TYR A 53 13.62 10.29 31.85
C TYR A 53 14.91 10.77 32.54
N THR A 54 15.18 12.05 32.47
CA THR A 54 16.47 12.65 32.89
C THR A 54 16.58 12.95 34.40
N CYS A 55 15.82 12.22 35.24
CA CYS A 55 15.84 12.37 36.70
C CYS A 55 17.15 11.98 37.37
N GLY A 56 18.01 11.19 36.71
CA GLY A 56 19.29 10.76 37.25
C GLY A 56 19.15 10.01 38.58
N ASP A 57 20.02 10.28 39.56
CA ASP A 57 20.00 9.63 40.88
C ASP A 57 18.76 9.97 41.73
N LEU A 58 17.92 10.91 41.30
CA LEU A 58 16.62 11.10 41.95
C LEU A 58 15.73 9.86 41.87
N LEU A 59 15.92 9.02 40.85
CA LEU A 59 15.25 7.71 40.71
C LEU A 59 15.56 6.75 41.86
N LEU A 60 16.60 6.98 42.67
CA LEU A 60 16.90 6.20 43.86
C LEU A 60 16.17 6.74 45.13
N GLN A 61 15.48 7.88 45.02
CA GLN A 61 14.82 8.54 46.15
C GLN A 61 13.38 8.05 46.26
N SER A 62 13.02 7.50 47.43
CA SER A 62 11.66 7.03 47.72
C SER A 62 10.61 8.13 47.50
N THR A 63 10.94 9.37 47.82
CA THR A 63 10.05 10.52 47.62
C THR A 63 9.60 10.66 46.17
N LEU A 64 10.52 10.51 45.18
CA LEU A 64 10.15 10.59 43.78
C LEU A 64 9.34 9.37 43.32
N LEU A 65 9.73 8.18 43.77
CA LEU A 65 9.01 6.94 43.42
C LEU A 65 7.59 6.89 43.99
N ASP A 66 7.41 7.35 45.23
CA ASP A 66 6.08 7.45 45.88
C ASP A 66 5.21 8.51 45.18
N ALA A 67 5.79 9.68 44.86
CA ALA A 67 5.11 10.72 44.10
C ALA A 67 4.70 10.24 42.68
N ALA A 68 5.54 9.45 42.03
CA ALA A 68 5.23 8.88 40.71
C ALA A 68 4.05 7.92 40.73
N ASP A 69 4.01 7.00 41.73
CA ASP A 69 2.90 6.06 41.88
C ASP A 69 1.57 6.78 42.23
N GLU A 70 1.64 7.78 43.13
CA GLU A 70 0.46 8.60 43.49
C GLU A 70 -0.04 9.43 42.28
N ALA A 71 0.85 10.06 41.51
CA ALA A 71 0.48 10.86 40.37
C ALA A 71 -0.10 9.97 39.25
N PHE A 72 0.51 8.82 38.97
CA PHE A 72 -0.05 7.83 38.07
C PHE A 72 -1.44 7.37 38.51
N GLY A 73 -1.65 7.11 39.80
CA GLY A 73 -2.97 6.79 40.34
C GLY A 73 -4.01 7.91 40.13
N ARG A 74 -3.58 9.20 40.16
CA ARG A 74 -4.46 10.33 39.81
C ARG A 74 -4.79 10.32 38.32
N LEU A 75 -3.82 10.07 37.44
CA LEU A 75 -4.01 9.96 36.00
C LEU A 75 -5.02 8.86 35.65
N VAL A 76 -4.87 7.67 36.23
CA VAL A 76 -5.79 6.54 36.04
C VAL A 76 -7.23 6.91 36.46
N ARG A 77 -7.39 7.63 37.59
CA ARG A 77 -8.70 8.10 38.03
C ARG A 77 -9.29 9.23 37.19
N ALA A 78 -8.46 10.18 36.75
CA ALA A 78 -8.87 11.32 35.91
C ALA A 78 -9.41 10.84 34.54
N THR A 79 -8.75 9.87 33.93
CA THR A 79 -9.09 9.36 32.61
C THR A 79 -10.16 8.24 32.63
N ARG A 80 -10.69 7.83 33.77
CA ARG A 80 -11.60 6.67 33.92
C ARG A 80 -12.87 6.71 33.09
N LYS A 81 -13.30 7.88 32.64
CA LYS A 81 -14.51 8.07 31.82
C LYS A 81 -14.21 8.18 30.33
N LEU A 82 -12.93 8.23 29.98
CA LEU A 82 -12.53 8.33 28.58
C LEU A 82 -12.61 6.94 27.94
N PRO A 83 -13.21 6.82 26.75
CA PRO A 83 -13.36 5.53 26.06
C PRO A 83 -12.12 5.19 25.23
N LEU A 84 -10.94 5.22 25.85
CA LEU A 84 -9.68 4.84 25.23
C LEU A 84 -8.77 4.09 26.21
N THR A 85 -7.83 3.35 25.67
CA THR A 85 -6.74 2.71 26.41
C THR A 85 -5.50 3.58 26.36
N LEU A 86 -4.82 3.72 27.48
CA LEU A 86 -3.62 4.54 27.64
C LEU A 86 -2.42 3.69 28.04
N ILE A 87 -1.24 4.09 27.57
CA ILE A 87 0.03 3.45 27.88
C ILE A 87 0.99 4.54 28.38
N ALA A 88 1.43 4.45 29.64
CA ALA A 88 2.31 5.46 30.26
C ALA A 88 3.58 4.83 30.83
N GLY A 89 4.71 5.51 30.63
CA GLY A 89 6.02 5.14 31.17
C GLY A 89 6.25 5.67 32.57
N LEU A 90 6.68 4.80 33.51
CA LEU A 90 6.98 5.17 34.88
C LEU A 90 7.98 4.20 35.54
N PRO A 91 8.75 4.66 36.55
CA PRO A 91 9.60 3.78 37.35
C PRO A 91 8.75 3.05 38.40
N LEU A 92 8.90 1.73 38.51
CA LEU A 92 8.16 0.93 39.50
C LEU A 92 9.07 0.03 40.33
N ARG A 93 8.82 -0.05 41.64
CA ARG A 93 9.49 -1.00 42.53
C ARG A 93 8.74 -2.33 42.54
N HIS A 94 9.49 -3.41 42.36
CA HIS A 94 8.99 -4.75 42.60
C HIS A 94 9.92 -5.45 43.62
N GLY A 95 9.44 -5.63 44.83
CA GLY A 95 10.32 -6.00 45.95
C GLY A 95 11.36 -4.93 46.25
N THR A 96 12.64 -5.28 46.15
CA THR A 96 13.77 -4.36 46.35
C THR A 96 14.35 -3.84 45.06
N THR A 97 13.78 -4.20 43.92
CA THR A 97 14.30 -3.90 42.59
C THR A 97 13.47 -2.81 41.92
N LEU A 98 14.14 -1.92 41.21
CA LEU A 98 13.52 -0.86 40.41
C LEU A 98 13.51 -1.24 38.93
N TYR A 99 12.38 -1.07 38.28
CA TYR A 99 12.20 -1.33 36.85
C TYR A 99 11.69 -0.08 36.12
N ASN A 100 12.16 0.09 34.90
CA ASN A 100 11.59 1.02 33.93
C ASN A 100 10.41 0.32 33.26
N CYS A 101 9.20 0.84 33.42
CA CYS A 101 7.97 0.13 33.08
C CYS A 101 7.06 0.95 32.18
N ALA A 102 6.25 0.24 31.39
CA ALA A 102 5.07 0.74 30.71
C ALA A 102 3.81 0.14 31.33
N ALA A 103 2.93 0.97 31.84
CA ALA A 103 1.65 0.55 32.41
C ALA A 103 0.51 0.78 31.39
N VAL A 104 -0.31 -0.24 31.15
CA VAL A 104 -1.51 -0.19 30.31
C VAL A 104 -2.72 -0.03 31.22
N PHE A 105 -3.55 0.98 30.95
CA PHE A 105 -4.73 1.26 31.75
C PHE A 105 -5.88 1.83 30.95
N THR A 106 -7.09 1.57 31.40
CA THR A 106 -8.32 2.10 30.83
C THR A 106 -9.44 2.08 31.88
N GLN A 107 -10.41 2.98 31.78
CA GLN A 107 -11.61 3.02 32.64
C GLN A 107 -11.32 2.95 34.15
N GLY A 108 -10.21 3.54 34.58
CA GLY A 108 -9.81 3.54 36.00
C GLY A 108 -9.14 2.25 36.49
N ARG A 109 -8.82 1.32 35.61
CA ARG A 109 -8.14 0.05 35.91
C ARG A 109 -6.78 -0.03 35.24
N VAL A 110 -5.77 -0.49 35.97
CA VAL A 110 -4.50 -0.91 35.42
C VAL A 110 -4.65 -2.36 34.95
N LEU A 111 -4.40 -2.61 33.68
CA LEU A 111 -4.54 -3.92 33.03
C LEU A 111 -3.32 -4.79 33.24
N GLY A 112 -2.13 -4.20 33.02
CA GLY A 112 -0.85 -4.88 33.15
C GLY A 112 0.30 -3.90 33.03
N VAL A 113 1.47 -4.37 33.42
CA VAL A 113 2.72 -3.62 33.44
C VAL A 113 3.81 -4.41 32.72
N VAL A 114 4.44 -3.79 31.74
CA VAL A 114 5.54 -4.38 30.97
C VAL A 114 6.85 -3.71 31.38
N PRO A 115 7.81 -4.45 31.98
CA PRO A 115 9.14 -3.91 32.29
C PRO A 115 10.03 -3.91 31.04
N LYS A 116 10.93 -2.92 30.94
CA LYS A 116 11.95 -2.83 29.89
C LYS A 116 12.85 -4.06 29.92
N SER A 117 13.01 -4.72 28.77
CA SER A 117 13.81 -5.96 28.66
C SER A 117 15.30 -5.69 28.58
N VAL A 118 15.70 -4.68 27.81
CA VAL A 118 17.12 -4.36 27.53
C VAL A 118 17.47 -3.01 28.14
N ILE A 119 18.41 -3.03 29.08
CA ILE A 119 18.84 -1.84 29.80
C ILE A 119 20.16 -1.34 29.20
N PRO A 120 20.19 -0.16 28.52
CA PRO A 120 21.40 0.36 27.88
C PRO A 120 22.39 0.88 28.90
N GLY A 121 23.67 0.51 28.73
CA GLY A 121 24.77 0.90 29.62
C GLY A 121 26.04 1.30 28.84
N TYR A 122 25.88 1.97 27.71
CA TYR A 122 26.98 2.43 26.84
C TYR A 122 26.81 3.89 26.44
N SER A 123 27.89 4.55 26.02
CA SER A 123 27.93 5.96 25.63
C SER A 123 27.29 6.87 26.69
N GLU A 124 26.24 7.60 26.31
CA GLU A 124 25.45 8.46 27.19
C GLU A 124 24.45 7.70 28.08
N PHE A 125 24.26 6.41 27.88
CA PHE A 125 23.31 5.60 28.63
C PHE A 125 23.99 4.87 29.80
N TYR A 126 23.42 5.03 31.00
CA TYR A 126 23.86 4.36 32.21
C TYR A 126 22.68 3.89 33.08
N GLU A 127 21.59 3.46 32.44
CA GLU A 127 20.38 2.97 33.08
C GLU A 127 20.60 1.79 34.06
N PRO A 128 21.62 0.88 33.86
CA PRO A 128 21.91 -0.18 34.82
C PRO A 128 22.28 0.33 36.23
N ARG A 129 22.58 1.63 36.38
CA ARG A 129 22.78 2.28 37.67
C ARG A 129 21.49 2.29 38.51
N TRP A 130 20.32 2.34 37.86
CA TRP A 130 19.03 2.46 38.52
C TRP A 130 18.12 1.27 38.28
N PHE A 131 18.05 0.77 37.08
CA PHE A 131 17.06 -0.21 36.64
C PHE A 131 17.64 -1.61 36.42
N ALA A 132 16.86 -2.60 36.76
CA ALA A 132 17.10 -3.98 36.38
C ALA A 132 16.41 -4.33 35.07
N SER A 133 16.95 -5.32 34.35
CA SER A 133 16.31 -5.90 33.19
C SER A 133 15.03 -6.65 33.58
N GLY A 134 13.96 -6.43 32.82
CA GLY A 134 12.73 -7.20 32.92
C GLY A 134 12.73 -8.50 32.10
N ALA A 135 13.80 -8.77 31.36
CA ALA A 135 13.86 -9.93 30.48
C ALA A 135 13.58 -11.24 31.21
N GLY A 136 12.61 -12.01 30.72
CA GLY A 136 12.21 -13.29 31.29
C GLY A 136 11.25 -13.22 32.49
N ILE A 137 10.81 -12.03 32.91
CA ILE A 137 9.72 -11.90 33.87
C ILE A 137 8.42 -12.30 33.19
N SER A 138 7.72 -13.27 33.76
CA SER A 138 6.45 -13.81 33.26
C SER A 138 5.63 -14.37 34.42
N GLY A 139 4.31 -14.19 34.36
CA GLY A 139 3.38 -14.73 35.36
C GLY A 139 3.47 -14.09 36.73
N GLU A 140 4.12 -12.93 36.87
CA GLU A 140 4.22 -12.18 38.12
C GLU A 140 3.10 -11.13 38.26
N ARG A 141 2.99 -10.55 39.44
CA ARG A 141 2.07 -9.46 39.72
C ARG A 141 2.78 -8.32 40.43
N ILE A 142 2.36 -7.10 40.17
CA ILE A 142 2.92 -5.88 40.76
C ILE A 142 1.80 -5.00 41.34
N ASP A 143 2.07 -4.38 42.47
CA ASP A 143 1.17 -3.36 43.03
C ASP A 143 1.54 -1.99 42.45
N VAL A 144 0.57 -1.31 41.83
CA VAL A 144 0.71 0.00 41.20
C VAL A 144 -0.59 0.80 41.33
N ALA A 145 -0.50 2.07 41.69
CA ALA A 145 -1.67 2.95 41.87
C ALA A 145 -2.73 2.36 42.81
N GLY A 146 -2.33 1.57 43.81
CA GLY A 146 -3.23 0.87 44.75
C GLY A 146 -4.00 -0.30 44.14
N GLN A 147 -3.59 -0.80 42.99
CA GLN A 147 -4.17 -1.97 42.30
C GLN A 147 -3.08 -3.03 42.09
N SER A 148 -3.50 -4.31 42.04
CA SER A 148 -2.61 -5.41 41.65
C SER A 148 -2.81 -5.72 40.19
N ALA A 149 -1.75 -5.66 39.38
CA ALA A 149 -1.76 -5.88 37.94
C ALA A 149 -0.78 -7.00 37.52
N ASP A 150 -1.01 -7.61 36.36
CA ASP A 150 -0.09 -8.57 35.80
C ASP A 150 1.22 -7.88 35.40
N PHE A 151 2.35 -8.56 35.63
CA PHE A 151 3.70 -8.02 35.44
C PHE A 151 4.57 -9.00 34.65
N GLY A 152 5.00 -8.60 33.45
CA GLY A 152 5.83 -9.48 32.61
C GLY A 152 6.11 -8.90 31.23
N THR A 153 7.13 -9.48 30.58
CA THR A 153 7.50 -9.14 29.20
C THR A 153 6.79 -10.00 28.15
N ASP A 154 6.01 -10.99 28.60
CA ASP A 154 5.19 -11.88 27.79
C ASP A 154 3.73 -11.39 27.63
N LEU A 155 3.42 -10.19 28.14
CA LEU A 155 2.07 -9.64 28.08
C LEU A 155 1.76 -9.07 26.70
N THR A 156 0.59 -9.47 26.16
CA THR A 156 -0.12 -8.74 25.10
C THR A 156 -1.49 -8.33 25.61
N PHE A 157 -2.06 -7.33 24.95
CA PHE A 157 -3.34 -6.75 25.34
C PHE A 157 -4.27 -6.78 24.16
N GLU A 158 -5.50 -7.22 24.37
CA GLU A 158 -6.53 -7.17 23.34
C GLU A 158 -7.65 -6.21 23.75
N VAL A 159 -7.84 -5.16 22.93
CA VAL A 159 -8.89 -4.17 23.10
C VAL A 159 -9.79 -4.18 21.87
N ASN A 160 -11.06 -4.57 22.07
CA ASN A 160 -12.07 -4.62 21.01
C ASN A 160 -11.61 -5.42 19.75
N GLY A 161 -10.90 -6.53 19.94
CA GLY A 161 -10.39 -7.39 18.87
C GLY A 161 -9.05 -6.92 18.25
N ALA A 162 -8.46 -5.86 18.79
CA ALA A 162 -7.13 -5.39 18.39
C ALA A 162 -6.07 -5.84 19.40
N GLU A 163 -5.27 -6.83 19.04
CA GLU A 163 -4.17 -7.30 19.88
C GLU A 163 -2.91 -6.46 19.65
N PHE A 164 -2.31 -5.98 20.74
CA PHE A 164 -1.08 -5.18 20.73
C PHE A 164 -0.06 -5.61 21.78
N GLY A 165 1.20 -5.33 21.49
CA GLY A 165 2.32 -5.55 22.40
C GLY A 165 3.10 -4.26 22.66
N ILE A 166 3.97 -4.31 23.68
CA ILE A 166 4.75 -3.16 24.14
C ILE A 166 6.22 -3.54 24.21
N GLU A 167 7.07 -2.61 23.78
CA GLU A 167 8.50 -2.62 24.06
C GLU A 167 8.97 -1.21 24.42
N ILE A 168 10.13 -1.09 25.09
CA ILE A 168 10.57 0.19 25.63
C ILE A 168 11.96 0.53 25.06
N CYS A 169 12.02 1.61 24.29
CA CYS A 169 13.21 2.30 23.80
C CYS A 169 14.30 1.34 23.23
N GLU A 170 15.32 1.01 24.04
CA GLU A 170 16.45 0.14 23.65
C GLU A 170 16.02 -1.24 23.14
N ASP A 171 14.87 -1.71 23.55
CA ASP A 171 14.29 -2.98 23.10
C ASP A 171 14.20 -3.06 21.56
N LEU A 172 13.97 -1.93 20.88
CA LEU A 172 13.95 -1.86 19.40
C LEU A 172 15.33 -1.98 18.76
N TRP A 173 16.40 -1.56 19.46
CA TRP A 173 17.73 -1.41 18.86
C TRP A 173 18.57 -2.68 18.86
N VAL A 174 18.11 -3.73 19.54
CA VAL A 174 18.80 -5.02 19.63
C VAL A 174 18.57 -5.89 18.40
N ALA A 175 19.41 -6.92 18.23
CA ALA A 175 19.35 -7.80 17.08
C ALA A 175 18.03 -8.57 16.95
N VAL A 176 17.41 -8.94 18.09
CA VAL A 176 16.09 -9.59 18.16
C VAL A 176 15.21 -8.80 19.14
N PRO A 177 14.50 -7.77 18.65
CA PRO A 177 13.63 -6.97 19.50
C PRO A 177 12.43 -7.77 19.99
N PRO A 178 11.94 -7.50 21.22
CA PRO A 178 10.72 -8.11 21.77
C PRO A 178 9.52 -8.05 20.80
N SER A 179 9.37 -6.95 20.08
CA SER A 179 8.32 -6.80 19.06
C SER A 179 8.31 -7.90 18.00
N SER A 180 9.46 -8.52 17.70
CA SER A 180 9.52 -9.66 16.76
C SER A 180 8.79 -10.89 17.33
N LEU A 181 8.97 -11.15 18.62
CA LEU A 181 8.32 -12.25 19.33
C LEU A 181 6.84 -11.96 19.59
N LEU A 182 6.52 -10.75 20.04
CA LEU A 182 5.15 -10.32 20.28
C LEU A 182 4.30 -10.40 18.99
N ALA A 183 4.86 -9.96 17.85
CA ALA A 183 4.18 -10.05 16.56
C ALA A 183 4.02 -11.49 16.06
N ALA A 184 5.01 -12.36 16.27
CA ALA A 184 4.93 -13.79 15.96
C ALA A 184 3.86 -14.49 16.83
N GLY A 185 3.68 -14.03 18.07
CA GLY A 185 2.67 -14.51 19.02
C GLY A 185 1.25 -14.03 18.74
N GLY A 186 1.05 -12.97 17.94
CA GLY A 186 -0.29 -12.50 17.58
C GLY A 186 -0.45 -10.99 17.49
N ALA A 187 0.34 -10.22 18.24
CA ALA A 187 0.23 -8.77 18.29
C ALA A 187 0.32 -8.12 16.90
N LYS A 188 -0.72 -7.34 16.54
CA LYS A 188 -0.80 -6.64 15.24
C LYS A 188 -0.33 -5.20 15.32
N VAL A 189 -0.29 -4.64 16.53
CA VAL A 189 0.20 -3.29 16.81
C VAL A 189 1.27 -3.38 17.88
N ILE A 190 2.37 -2.66 17.69
CA ILE A 190 3.45 -2.55 18.67
C ILE A 190 3.54 -1.09 19.10
N PHE A 191 3.55 -0.85 20.40
CA PHE A 191 3.81 0.44 20.99
C PHE A 191 5.22 0.46 21.60
N ASN A 192 6.01 1.47 21.24
CA ASN A 192 7.33 1.68 21.79
C ASN A 192 7.40 3.04 22.49
N LEU A 193 7.60 2.98 23.81
CA LEU A 193 7.84 4.15 24.63
C LEU A 193 9.33 4.42 24.64
N SER A 194 9.75 5.62 24.29
CA SER A 194 11.17 5.97 24.20
C SER A 194 11.49 7.29 24.91
N ALA A 195 12.77 7.42 25.29
CA ALA A 195 13.41 8.66 25.64
C ALA A 195 14.80 8.69 24.99
N SER A 196 14.79 8.81 23.67
CA SER A 196 16.00 8.69 22.85
C SER A 196 16.54 10.08 22.55
N PRO A 197 17.78 10.41 23.01
CA PRO A 197 18.39 11.71 22.74
C PRO A 197 18.70 11.85 21.26
N GLU A 198 18.73 13.10 20.80
CA GLU A 198 18.94 13.41 19.39
C GLU A 198 20.41 13.68 19.11
N VAL A 199 20.93 13.05 18.06
CA VAL A 199 22.23 13.37 17.48
C VAL A 199 22.11 13.45 15.96
N VAL A 200 23.01 14.15 15.29
CA VAL A 200 22.97 14.36 13.84
C VAL A 200 22.97 13.02 13.09
N GLY A 201 21.99 12.84 12.22
CA GLY A 201 21.83 11.62 11.41
C GLY A 201 21.06 10.47 12.08
N LYS A 202 20.82 10.50 13.39
CA LYS A 202 20.10 9.45 14.12
C LYS A 202 18.65 9.32 13.68
N HIS A 203 18.01 10.44 13.38
CA HIS A 203 16.61 10.43 12.95
C HIS A 203 16.35 9.61 11.69
N ASP A 204 17.20 9.73 10.66
CA ASP A 204 17.06 8.96 9.42
C ASP A 204 17.21 7.46 9.69
N TYR A 205 18.13 7.08 10.57
CA TYR A 205 18.31 5.70 11.01
C TYR A 205 17.09 5.20 11.80
N LEU A 206 16.58 5.98 12.76
CA LEU A 206 15.38 5.66 13.54
C LEU A 206 14.17 5.44 12.62
N ARG A 207 13.98 6.34 11.66
CA ARG A 207 12.89 6.26 10.67
C ARG A 207 12.93 4.95 9.87
N GLN A 208 14.13 4.58 9.42
CA GLN A 208 14.34 3.32 8.71
C GLN A 208 14.11 2.11 9.61
N LEU A 209 14.58 2.16 10.86
CA LEU A 209 14.44 1.09 11.83
C LEU A 209 12.97 0.82 12.16
N VAL A 210 12.18 1.86 12.46
CA VAL A 210 10.74 1.76 12.74
C VAL A 210 9.99 1.22 11.52
N ALA A 211 10.26 1.77 10.32
CA ALA A 211 9.64 1.29 9.10
C ALA A 211 9.98 -0.17 8.79
N GLN A 212 11.27 -0.56 8.95
CA GLN A 212 11.71 -1.93 8.70
C GLN A 212 11.12 -2.91 9.72
N GLN A 213 11.07 -2.55 11.01
CA GLN A 213 10.49 -3.41 12.04
C GLN A 213 9.00 -3.63 11.78
N SER A 214 8.25 -2.58 11.47
CA SER A 214 6.85 -2.67 11.04
C SER A 214 6.65 -3.58 9.82
N ALA A 215 7.53 -3.51 8.82
CA ALA A 215 7.48 -4.37 7.63
C ALA A 215 7.80 -5.83 7.94
N ARG A 216 8.85 -6.07 8.74
CA ARG A 216 9.33 -7.42 9.09
C ARG A 216 8.29 -8.18 9.90
N THR A 217 7.63 -7.49 10.84
CA THR A 217 6.63 -8.07 11.74
C THR A 217 5.21 -8.05 11.17
N LEU A 218 5.01 -7.47 9.96
CA LEU A 218 3.69 -7.27 9.35
C LEU A 218 2.71 -6.67 10.37
N SER A 219 3.14 -5.57 11.02
CA SER A 219 2.40 -4.89 12.08
C SER A 219 2.29 -3.39 11.84
N ALA A 220 1.41 -2.73 12.60
CA ALA A 220 1.55 -1.31 12.87
C ALA A 220 2.57 -1.11 14.00
N TYR A 221 3.34 -0.03 13.93
CA TYR A 221 4.35 0.32 14.92
C TYR A 221 4.21 1.78 15.32
N VAL A 222 3.95 2.02 16.61
CA VAL A 222 3.72 3.34 17.19
C VAL A 222 4.89 3.66 18.12
N TYR A 223 5.76 4.53 17.68
CA TYR A 223 6.93 5.00 18.42
C TYR A 223 6.64 6.37 19.02
N CYS A 224 6.89 6.55 20.31
CA CYS A 224 6.66 7.80 21.04
C CYS A 224 7.85 8.12 21.95
N SER A 225 8.60 9.17 21.65
CA SER A 225 9.81 9.56 22.39
C SER A 225 9.62 10.89 23.12
N ALA A 226 10.30 11.01 24.26
CA ALA A 226 10.37 12.25 25.03
C ALA A 226 10.81 13.46 24.18
N GLY A 227 10.30 14.61 24.53
CA GLY A 227 10.53 15.85 23.81
C GLY A 227 10.98 17.00 24.71
N PHE A 228 10.48 18.20 24.40
CA PHE A 228 10.79 19.41 25.13
C PHE A 228 10.31 19.30 26.58
N GLY A 229 11.24 19.55 27.53
CA GLY A 229 10.98 19.43 28.97
C GLY A 229 11.91 18.48 29.68
N GLU A 230 12.57 17.57 28.97
CA GLU A 230 13.69 16.80 29.52
C GLU A 230 14.91 17.69 29.77
N SER A 231 15.79 17.28 30.71
CA SER A 231 16.97 18.05 31.04
C SER A 231 17.92 18.17 29.83
N SER A 232 18.42 19.38 29.61
CA SER A 232 19.40 19.69 28.58
C SER A 232 20.84 19.77 29.11
N THR A 233 21.14 19.08 30.24
CA THR A 233 22.47 19.08 30.85
C THR A 233 23.54 18.66 29.84
N ASP A 234 23.34 17.53 29.15
CA ASP A 234 24.25 17.02 28.12
C ASP A 234 23.52 16.58 26.84
N LEU A 235 22.21 16.35 26.92
CA LEU A 235 21.42 15.73 25.85
C LEU A 235 20.25 16.63 25.45
N VAL A 236 19.75 16.44 24.24
CA VAL A 236 18.53 17.11 23.74
C VAL A 236 17.59 16.06 23.20
N PHE A 237 16.31 16.20 23.53
CA PHE A 237 15.24 15.29 23.11
C PHE A 237 14.32 16.01 22.11
N ALA A 238 14.14 15.43 20.93
CA ALA A 238 13.47 16.09 19.82
C ALA A 238 11.96 15.84 19.74
N GLY A 239 11.39 14.98 20.60
CA GLY A 239 9.97 14.63 20.56
C GLY A 239 9.61 13.78 19.35
N ASN A 240 10.48 12.85 18.95
CA ASN A 240 10.19 11.96 17.83
C ASN A 240 8.95 11.10 18.12
N ALA A 241 7.93 11.21 17.27
CA ALA A 241 6.79 10.30 17.28
C ALA A 241 6.50 9.85 15.85
N LEU A 242 6.41 8.53 15.65
CA LEU A 242 6.27 7.90 14.34
C LEU A 242 5.18 6.84 14.40
N ILE A 243 4.26 6.83 13.44
CA ILE A 243 3.30 5.74 13.27
C ILE A 243 3.55 5.10 11.91
N ALA A 244 3.95 3.83 11.91
CA ALA A 244 4.22 3.04 10.72
C ALA A 244 3.22 1.88 10.58
N GLU A 245 2.96 1.45 9.36
CA GLU A 245 2.15 0.28 9.03
C GLU A 245 2.80 -0.50 7.89
N ASN A 246 3.19 -1.73 8.14
CA ASN A 246 3.78 -2.62 7.12
C ASN A 246 4.86 -1.90 6.27
N GLY A 247 5.78 -1.22 6.93
CA GLY A 247 6.92 -0.54 6.31
C GLY A 247 6.68 0.89 5.81
N ARG A 248 5.45 1.39 5.89
CA ARG A 248 5.13 2.76 5.49
C ARG A 248 4.91 3.63 6.72
N ILE A 249 5.64 4.75 6.80
CA ILE A 249 5.33 5.80 7.79
C ILE A 249 4.01 6.47 7.37
N LEU A 250 3.02 6.42 8.26
CA LEU A 250 1.71 7.03 8.07
C LEU A 250 1.70 8.49 8.55
N ARG A 251 2.29 8.72 9.74
CA ARG A 251 2.36 10.04 10.39
C ARG A 251 3.66 10.17 11.16
N GLU A 252 4.08 11.41 11.35
CA GLU A 252 5.31 11.78 12.03
C GLU A 252 5.14 13.13 12.73
N ALA A 253 5.70 13.28 13.95
CA ALA A 253 5.71 14.52 14.69
C ALA A 253 6.70 15.53 14.09
N GLU A 254 6.48 16.81 14.34
CA GLU A 254 7.48 17.86 14.10
C GLU A 254 8.57 17.73 15.17
N ARG A 255 9.82 17.58 14.70
CA ARG A 255 10.98 17.48 15.58
C ARG A 255 11.36 18.83 16.16
N PHE A 256 11.86 18.81 17.38
CA PHE A 256 12.27 20.01 18.13
C PHE A 256 11.15 21.03 18.35
N SER A 257 9.89 20.57 18.35
CA SER A 257 8.78 21.42 18.73
C SER A 257 8.85 21.75 20.22
N ALA A 258 8.57 23.02 20.55
CA ALA A 258 8.34 23.43 21.93
C ALA A 258 6.89 23.20 22.39
N ASP A 259 6.01 22.84 21.47
CA ASP A 259 4.60 22.57 21.76
C ASP A 259 4.37 21.07 21.95
N GLU A 260 3.36 20.74 22.75
CA GLU A 260 2.86 19.37 22.89
C GLU A 260 2.33 18.86 21.55
N GLN A 261 2.49 17.57 21.31
CA GLN A 261 2.04 16.99 20.05
C GLN A 261 1.20 15.72 20.26
N LEU A 262 0.12 15.62 19.50
CA LEU A 262 -0.71 14.43 19.41
C LEU A 262 -0.74 13.94 17.98
N VAL A 263 0.10 12.94 17.67
CA VAL A 263 0.20 12.32 16.35
C VAL A 263 -0.79 11.18 16.25
N VAL A 264 -1.77 11.30 15.36
CA VAL A 264 -2.88 10.34 15.22
C VAL A 264 -2.87 9.71 13.85
N ALA A 265 -3.14 8.40 13.77
CA ALA A 265 -3.35 7.68 12.52
C ALA A 265 -4.36 6.53 12.69
N ASP A 266 -5.05 6.21 11.61
CA ASP A 266 -5.83 4.98 11.50
C ASP A 266 -4.97 3.87 10.90
N VAL A 267 -4.70 2.81 11.67
CA VAL A 267 -4.00 1.61 11.20
C VAL A 267 -5.00 0.57 10.72
N ASP A 268 -4.67 -0.13 9.65
CA ASP A 268 -5.56 -1.08 8.97
C ASP A 268 -5.25 -2.51 9.39
N LEU A 269 -5.92 -3.00 10.43
CA LEU A 269 -5.71 -4.35 10.96
C LEU A 269 -6.15 -5.44 9.98
N GLN A 270 -7.22 -5.21 9.21
CA GLN A 270 -7.68 -6.16 8.21
C GLN A 270 -6.63 -6.39 7.12
N ARG A 271 -5.95 -5.32 6.69
CA ARG A 271 -4.84 -5.40 5.76
C ARG A 271 -3.66 -6.17 6.35
N LEU A 272 -3.30 -5.91 7.60
CA LEU A 272 -2.21 -6.64 8.27
C LEU A 272 -2.54 -8.12 8.40
N GLU A 273 -3.77 -8.47 8.77
CA GLU A 273 -4.24 -9.87 8.80
C GLU A 273 -4.18 -10.54 7.43
N PHE A 274 -4.60 -9.84 6.39
CA PHE A 274 -4.51 -10.36 5.02
C PHE A 274 -3.06 -10.63 4.62
N GLU A 275 -2.13 -9.71 4.91
CA GLU A 275 -0.70 -9.88 4.63
C GLU A 275 -0.12 -11.07 5.41
N ARG A 276 -0.41 -11.21 6.71
CA ARG A 276 0.04 -12.34 7.53
C ARG A 276 -0.52 -13.66 7.02
N ARG A 277 -1.82 -13.70 6.65
CA ARG A 277 -2.47 -14.90 6.10
C ARG A 277 -1.88 -15.33 4.76
N ARG A 278 -1.48 -14.37 3.93
CA ARG A 278 -0.89 -14.61 2.62
C ARG A 278 0.60 -14.96 2.68
N ASN A 279 1.33 -14.42 3.66
CA ASN A 279 2.77 -14.60 3.79
C ASN A 279 3.08 -15.91 4.52
N THR A 280 3.42 -16.95 3.75
CA THR A 280 3.74 -18.27 4.30
C THR A 280 5.01 -18.26 5.14
N SER A 281 6.00 -17.43 4.81
CA SER A 281 7.24 -17.30 5.57
C SER A 281 7.01 -16.71 6.96
N PHE A 282 6.12 -15.72 7.09
CA PHE A 282 5.74 -15.18 8.39
C PHE A 282 5.09 -16.25 9.29
N ARG A 283 4.20 -17.08 8.72
CA ARG A 283 3.52 -18.18 9.45
C ARG A 283 4.43 -19.34 9.82
N GLN A 284 5.61 -19.42 9.22
CA GLN A 284 6.63 -20.46 9.48
C GLN A 284 7.69 -19.98 10.47
N ALA A 285 7.49 -18.86 11.16
CA ALA A 285 8.39 -18.42 12.23
C ALA A 285 8.47 -19.52 13.30
N GLU A 286 9.69 -20.01 13.56
CA GLU A 286 9.93 -21.19 14.42
C GLU A 286 9.64 -20.93 15.90
N ALA A 287 9.71 -19.67 16.33
CA ALA A 287 9.47 -19.28 17.72
C ALA A 287 8.14 -18.53 17.85
N THR A 288 7.08 -19.25 18.21
CA THR A 288 5.87 -18.62 18.73
C THR A 288 5.95 -18.67 20.25
N PRO A 289 6.22 -17.55 20.92
CA PRO A 289 6.25 -17.54 22.40
C PRO A 289 4.86 -17.80 22.96
N GLU A 290 4.80 -18.41 24.12
CA GLU A 290 3.58 -18.39 24.93
C GLU A 290 3.41 -16.99 25.48
N LEU A 291 2.35 -16.29 25.06
CA LEU A 291 2.00 -14.95 25.50
C LEU A 291 0.79 -15.00 26.41
N THR A 292 0.81 -14.15 27.41
CA THR A 292 -0.35 -13.90 28.29
C THR A 292 -1.18 -12.77 27.68
N VAL A 293 -2.35 -13.11 27.13
CA VAL A 293 -3.26 -12.14 26.52
C VAL A 293 -4.20 -11.57 27.59
N ILE A 294 -4.19 -10.26 27.77
CA ILE A 294 -5.10 -9.54 28.65
C ILE A 294 -6.20 -8.91 27.82
N GLU A 295 -7.38 -9.50 27.86
CA GLU A 295 -8.54 -9.05 27.10
C GLU A 295 -9.33 -7.96 27.82
N MET A 296 -9.79 -6.95 27.07
CA MET A 296 -10.67 -5.91 27.59
C MET A 296 -11.59 -5.32 26.52
N GLU A 297 -12.84 -5.12 26.89
CA GLU A 297 -13.80 -4.36 26.09
C GLU A 297 -13.85 -2.91 26.57
N VAL A 298 -13.74 -1.97 25.63
CA VAL A 298 -13.92 -0.53 25.86
C VAL A 298 -15.27 -0.10 25.27
N PRO A 299 -16.07 0.72 25.97
CA PRO A 299 -17.36 1.16 25.46
C PRO A 299 -17.29 1.83 24.09
N GLU A 300 -18.30 1.57 23.25
CA GLU A 300 -18.35 2.00 21.85
C GLU A 300 -18.48 3.52 21.60
N GLY A 301 -18.35 4.37 22.61
CA GLY A 301 -18.81 5.77 22.59
C GLY A 301 -18.23 6.70 21.51
N LEU A 302 -17.16 6.37 20.80
CA LEU A 302 -16.47 7.30 19.89
C LEU A 302 -16.16 6.74 18.48
N ARG A 303 -16.74 5.62 18.09
CA ARG A 303 -16.49 4.96 16.79
C ARG A 303 -16.87 5.78 15.55
N ALA A 304 -17.51 6.93 15.70
CA ALA A 304 -17.99 7.78 14.60
C ALA A 304 -16.97 8.84 14.15
N ALA A 305 -15.74 8.83 14.66
CA ALA A 305 -14.72 9.77 14.21
C ALA A 305 -14.36 9.52 12.73
N ALA A 306 -14.23 10.60 11.96
CA ALA A 306 -13.83 10.51 10.57
C ALA A 306 -12.48 9.77 10.44
N LEU A 307 -12.34 8.98 9.37
CA LEU A 307 -11.08 8.31 9.04
C LEU A 307 -9.99 9.36 8.79
N ASP A 308 -8.94 9.32 9.61
CA ASP A 308 -7.76 10.19 9.50
C ASP A 308 -6.63 9.45 8.77
N ARG A 309 -6.92 9.05 7.53
CA ARG A 309 -6.00 8.30 6.68
C ARG A 309 -6.00 8.86 5.26
N ASP A 310 -4.82 9.09 4.73
CA ASP A 310 -4.64 9.43 3.33
C ASP A 310 -4.81 8.20 2.45
N ILE A 311 -5.84 8.23 1.58
CA ILE A 311 -6.16 7.15 0.65
C ILE A 311 -5.70 7.58 -0.74
N ASP A 312 -4.83 6.76 -1.33
CA ASP A 312 -4.31 7.03 -2.67
C ASP A 312 -5.33 6.70 -3.75
N PRO A 313 -5.87 7.68 -4.51
CA PRO A 313 -6.76 7.40 -5.63
C PRO A 313 -6.05 6.72 -6.80
N MET A 314 -4.72 6.87 -6.91
CA MET A 314 -3.92 6.36 -8.02
C MET A 314 -2.79 5.42 -7.52
N PRO A 315 -3.13 4.29 -6.87
CA PRO A 315 -2.17 3.50 -6.08
C PRO A 315 -1.05 2.84 -6.91
N PHE A 316 -1.19 2.78 -8.22
CA PHE A 316 -0.16 2.29 -9.13
C PHE A 316 0.80 3.37 -9.64
N VAL A 317 0.44 4.64 -9.51
CA VAL A 317 1.22 5.76 -10.03
C VAL A 317 2.14 6.31 -8.94
N PRO A 318 3.45 6.49 -9.20
CA PRO A 318 4.36 7.06 -8.22
C PRO A 318 3.97 8.50 -7.86
N ARG A 319 3.72 8.76 -6.57
CA ARG A 319 3.38 10.11 -6.05
C ARG A 319 4.61 10.99 -5.82
N ASP A 320 5.76 10.39 -5.51
CA ASP A 320 6.99 11.12 -5.22
C ASP A 320 7.62 11.65 -6.52
N GLU A 321 7.42 12.93 -6.79
CA GLU A 321 7.97 13.59 -7.97
C GLU A 321 9.51 13.55 -8.04
N ARG A 322 10.19 13.54 -6.89
CA ARG A 322 11.66 13.46 -6.84
C ARG A 322 12.17 12.11 -7.33
N ARG A 323 11.40 11.04 -7.10
CA ARG A 323 11.70 9.68 -7.54
C ARG A 323 10.95 9.25 -8.79
N ARG A 324 10.15 10.15 -9.37
CA ARG A 324 9.32 9.84 -10.54
C ARG A 324 10.12 9.23 -11.68
N SER A 325 11.21 9.90 -12.07
CA SER A 325 12.04 9.42 -13.18
C SER A 325 12.72 8.09 -12.87
N GLU A 326 13.22 7.91 -11.65
CA GLU A 326 13.80 6.64 -11.20
C GLU A 326 12.79 5.49 -11.29
N ARG A 327 11.57 5.72 -10.80
CA ARG A 327 10.49 4.73 -10.82
C ARG A 327 10.00 4.39 -12.24
N CYS A 328 9.83 5.39 -13.10
CA CYS A 328 9.47 5.16 -14.49
C CYS A 328 10.56 4.39 -15.23
N GLU A 329 11.83 4.74 -15.02
CA GLU A 329 12.95 4.02 -15.60
C GLU A 329 13.02 2.56 -15.11
N GLU A 330 12.77 2.31 -13.83
CA GLU A 330 12.71 0.95 -13.25
C GLU A 330 11.63 0.11 -13.94
N VAL A 331 10.42 0.67 -14.13
CA VAL A 331 9.33 -0.01 -14.85
C VAL A 331 9.76 -0.39 -16.28
N PHE A 332 10.30 0.57 -17.03
CA PHE A 332 10.78 0.30 -18.40
C PHE A 332 11.89 -0.74 -18.44
N ARG A 333 12.82 -0.72 -17.49
CA ARG A 333 13.89 -1.73 -17.41
C ARG A 333 13.33 -3.13 -17.16
N ILE A 334 12.38 -3.28 -16.24
CA ILE A 334 11.73 -4.57 -15.98
C ILE A 334 11.06 -5.09 -17.27
N GLN A 335 10.27 -4.24 -17.94
CA GLN A 335 9.57 -4.61 -19.19
C GLN A 335 10.56 -4.97 -20.31
N SER A 336 11.52 -4.09 -20.58
CA SER A 336 12.47 -4.27 -21.70
C SER A 336 13.43 -5.44 -21.48
N HIS A 337 13.90 -5.67 -20.24
CA HIS A 337 14.75 -6.83 -19.92
C HIS A 337 13.99 -8.15 -20.05
N GLY A 338 12.70 -8.18 -19.67
CA GLY A 338 11.83 -9.34 -19.87
C GLY A 338 11.74 -9.71 -21.36
N LEU A 339 11.43 -8.74 -22.21
CA LEU A 339 11.37 -8.93 -23.66
C LEU A 339 12.75 -9.28 -24.25
N ALA A 340 13.80 -8.56 -23.86
CA ALA A 340 15.16 -8.82 -24.34
C ALA A 340 15.62 -10.25 -24.01
N ARG A 341 15.32 -10.72 -22.81
CA ARG A 341 15.62 -12.11 -22.42
C ARG A 341 14.87 -13.11 -23.30
N ARG A 342 13.61 -12.86 -23.63
CA ARG A 342 12.80 -13.72 -24.50
C ARG A 342 13.37 -13.76 -25.91
N LEU A 343 13.66 -12.61 -26.51
CA LEU A 343 14.28 -12.49 -27.84
C LEU A 343 15.61 -13.22 -27.91
N ARG A 344 16.47 -13.03 -26.92
CA ARG A 344 17.79 -13.71 -26.84
C ARG A 344 17.64 -15.23 -26.70
N HIS A 345 16.68 -15.71 -25.91
CA HIS A 345 16.43 -17.14 -25.71
C HIS A 345 15.95 -17.82 -26.99
N THR A 346 14.98 -17.21 -27.67
CA THR A 346 14.41 -17.72 -28.92
C THR A 346 15.30 -17.47 -30.13
N ARG A 347 16.38 -16.67 -29.97
CA ARG A 347 17.27 -16.19 -31.02
C ARG A 347 16.54 -15.36 -32.08
N CYS A 348 15.37 -14.82 -31.78
CA CYS A 348 14.64 -13.93 -32.67
C CYS A 348 15.34 -12.57 -32.72
N GLN A 349 15.54 -12.10 -33.96
CA GLN A 349 16.06 -10.76 -34.26
C GLN A 349 14.95 -9.82 -34.77
N LYS A 350 13.71 -10.29 -34.74
CA LYS A 350 12.53 -9.53 -35.13
C LYS A 350 11.44 -9.60 -34.10
N ALA A 351 10.75 -8.49 -33.91
CA ALA A 351 9.55 -8.37 -33.10
C ALA A 351 8.40 -7.82 -33.94
N VAL A 352 7.23 -8.40 -33.86
CA VAL A 352 6.03 -7.99 -34.60
C VAL A 352 5.03 -7.39 -33.62
N ILE A 353 4.58 -6.17 -33.85
CA ILE A 353 3.69 -5.43 -32.98
C ILE A 353 2.57 -4.78 -33.79
N GLY A 354 1.32 -4.99 -33.36
CA GLY A 354 0.19 -4.24 -33.88
C GLY A 354 0.16 -2.82 -33.30
N ILE A 355 0.20 -1.80 -34.15
CA ILE A 355 0.21 -0.39 -33.72
C ILE A 355 -1.10 0.27 -34.16
N SER A 356 -1.99 0.46 -33.18
CA SER A 356 -3.28 1.14 -33.37
C SER A 356 -3.15 2.67 -33.33
N GLY A 357 -2.11 3.20 -32.69
CA GLY A 357 -1.97 4.61 -32.37
C GLY A 357 -2.55 4.99 -31.00
N GLY A 358 -3.00 4.00 -30.21
CA GLY A 358 -3.42 4.15 -28.83
C GLY A 358 -2.28 3.98 -27.83
N LEU A 359 -2.57 4.24 -26.53
CA LEU A 359 -1.60 4.25 -25.44
C LEU A 359 -0.86 2.91 -25.26
N ASP A 360 -1.57 1.79 -25.33
CA ASP A 360 -1.02 0.47 -25.01
C ASP A 360 -0.03 0.00 -26.07
N SER A 361 -0.39 0.16 -27.36
CA SER A 361 0.50 -0.13 -28.46
C SER A 361 1.72 0.81 -28.49
N THR A 362 1.53 2.07 -28.08
CA THR A 362 2.61 3.05 -27.90
C THR A 362 3.60 2.59 -26.83
N LEU A 363 3.13 2.23 -25.63
CA LEU A 363 4.01 1.74 -24.56
C LEU A 363 4.75 0.46 -24.99
N ALA A 364 4.04 -0.49 -25.59
CA ALA A 364 4.65 -1.74 -26.06
C ALA A 364 5.76 -1.49 -27.11
N LEU A 365 5.55 -0.54 -28.02
CA LEU A 365 6.56 -0.13 -29.01
C LEU A 365 7.78 0.52 -28.35
N LEU A 366 7.58 1.43 -27.40
CA LEU A 366 8.67 2.05 -26.63
C LEU A 366 9.49 1.01 -25.85
N VAL A 367 8.84 0.03 -25.26
CA VAL A 367 9.50 -1.10 -24.57
C VAL A 367 10.30 -1.96 -25.55
N ALA A 368 9.74 -2.24 -26.74
CA ALA A 368 10.43 -3.01 -27.76
C ALA A 368 11.68 -2.28 -28.29
N VAL A 369 11.59 -0.98 -28.53
CA VAL A 369 12.74 -0.15 -28.92
C VAL A 369 13.84 -0.24 -27.88
N ARG A 370 13.52 -0.05 -26.59
CA ARG A 370 14.51 -0.18 -25.51
C ARG A 370 15.11 -1.57 -25.40
N ALA A 371 14.32 -2.63 -25.62
CA ALA A 371 14.83 -4.00 -25.63
C ALA A 371 15.81 -4.27 -26.79
N PHE A 372 15.53 -3.73 -27.99
CA PHE A 372 16.41 -3.83 -29.13
C PHE A 372 17.71 -3.04 -28.94
N ASP A 373 17.61 -1.80 -28.46
CA ASP A 373 18.78 -0.97 -28.12
C ASP A 373 19.67 -1.67 -27.07
N PHE A 374 19.07 -2.24 -26.02
CA PHE A 374 19.79 -2.98 -25.00
C PHE A 374 20.52 -4.22 -25.54
N LEU A 375 19.95 -4.90 -26.54
CA LEU A 375 20.57 -6.06 -27.18
C LEU A 375 21.54 -5.69 -28.29
N GLY A 376 21.63 -4.42 -28.67
CA GLY A 376 22.40 -3.97 -29.85
C GLY A 376 21.79 -4.44 -31.18
N LEU A 377 20.50 -4.69 -31.23
CA LEU A 377 19.78 -5.08 -32.44
C LEU A 377 19.33 -3.84 -33.24
N ASP A 378 19.27 -3.96 -34.56
CA ASP A 378 18.76 -2.90 -35.42
C ASP A 378 17.26 -2.71 -35.18
N ARG A 379 16.83 -1.48 -34.83
CA ARG A 379 15.42 -1.12 -34.61
C ARG A 379 14.53 -1.46 -35.81
N ARG A 380 15.10 -1.56 -37.05
CA ARG A 380 14.38 -2.05 -38.23
C ARG A 380 13.94 -3.52 -38.13
N GLY A 381 14.47 -4.27 -37.18
CA GLY A 381 13.96 -5.58 -36.81
C GLY A 381 12.61 -5.54 -36.08
N ILE A 382 12.17 -4.38 -35.61
CA ILE A 382 10.83 -4.19 -35.06
C ILE A 382 9.88 -3.88 -36.22
N LEU A 383 8.93 -4.79 -36.47
CA LEU A 383 7.91 -4.64 -37.49
C LEU A 383 6.65 -4.09 -36.82
N GLY A 384 6.48 -2.76 -36.91
CA GLY A 384 5.24 -2.11 -36.46
C GLY A 384 4.19 -2.20 -37.58
N ILE A 385 3.08 -2.88 -37.30
CA ILE A 385 2.04 -3.12 -38.29
C ILE A 385 0.79 -2.34 -37.91
N THR A 386 0.39 -1.38 -38.75
CA THR A 386 -0.94 -0.77 -38.65
C THR A 386 -1.92 -1.49 -39.55
N MET A 387 -3.11 -1.80 -39.01
CA MET A 387 -4.12 -2.61 -39.69
C MET A 387 -5.47 -1.87 -39.69
N PRO A 388 -5.61 -0.87 -40.60
CA PRO A 388 -6.84 -0.09 -40.68
C PRO A 388 -8.07 -0.99 -40.91
N GLY A 389 -9.08 -0.82 -40.06
CA GLY A 389 -10.36 -1.52 -40.10
C GLY A 389 -11.53 -0.55 -40.31
N PHE A 390 -12.70 -0.89 -39.77
CA PHE A 390 -13.91 -0.06 -39.94
C PHE A 390 -13.96 1.13 -38.98
N GLY A 391 -13.34 1.04 -37.82
CA GLY A 391 -13.36 2.06 -36.77
C GLY A 391 -12.07 2.89 -36.65
N THR A 392 -11.08 2.66 -37.52
CA THR A 392 -9.81 3.40 -37.46
C THR A 392 -10.04 4.86 -37.87
N THR A 393 -9.64 5.79 -36.98
CA THR A 393 -9.74 7.23 -37.25
C THR A 393 -8.47 7.77 -37.93
N ASP A 394 -8.60 8.88 -38.65
CA ASP A 394 -7.46 9.55 -39.31
C ASP A 394 -6.40 10.00 -38.27
N ARG A 395 -6.81 10.35 -37.06
CA ARG A 395 -5.92 10.82 -36.00
C ARG A 395 -5.06 9.68 -35.48
N THR A 396 -5.66 8.58 -35.07
CA THR A 396 -4.94 7.42 -34.53
C THR A 396 -4.05 6.78 -35.59
N TYR A 397 -4.54 6.68 -36.82
CA TYR A 397 -3.74 6.20 -37.97
C TYR A 397 -2.47 7.06 -38.20
N ARG A 398 -2.62 8.40 -38.23
CA ARG A 398 -1.46 9.30 -38.41
C ARG A 398 -0.49 9.18 -37.23
N ASN A 399 -1.00 9.11 -35.99
CA ASN A 399 -0.16 8.94 -34.81
C ASN A 399 0.64 7.65 -34.88
N ALA A 400 0.02 6.54 -35.27
CA ALA A 400 0.70 5.26 -35.45
C ALA A 400 1.89 5.37 -36.45
N LEU A 401 1.65 5.94 -37.62
CA LEU A 401 2.68 6.10 -38.64
C LEU A 401 3.81 7.05 -38.21
N GLN A 402 3.46 8.18 -37.59
CA GLN A 402 4.45 9.17 -37.15
C GLN A 402 5.34 8.61 -36.05
N LEU A 403 4.73 7.92 -35.06
CA LEU A 403 5.48 7.29 -33.98
C LEU A 403 6.44 6.23 -34.47
N MET A 404 5.98 5.30 -35.33
CA MET A 404 6.81 4.24 -35.87
C MET A 404 8.01 4.80 -36.69
N ARG A 405 7.76 5.83 -37.51
CA ARG A 405 8.81 6.49 -38.31
C ARG A 405 9.80 7.24 -37.41
N GLY A 406 9.30 7.98 -36.41
CA GLY A 406 10.15 8.71 -35.47
C GLY A 406 11.06 7.81 -34.64
N LEU A 407 10.61 6.60 -34.31
CA LEU A 407 11.40 5.61 -33.57
C LEU A 407 12.33 4.77 -34.46
N GLY A 408 12.28 4.92 -35.80
CA GLY A 408 13.14 4.23 -36.74
C GLY A 408 12.86 2.74 -36.93
N VAL A 409 11.61 2.31 -36.66
CA VAL A 409 11.17 0.91 -36.84
C VAL A 409 10.64 0.66 -38.27
N THR A 410 10.56 -0.60 -38.69
CA THR A 410 9.96 -0.96 -39.98
C THR A 410 8.45 -0.81 -39.92
N VAL A 411 7.88 -0.03 -40.81
CA VAL A 411 6.44 0.23 -40.91
C VAL A 411 5.83 -0.66 -41.98
N ARG A 412 4.77 -1.38 -41.62
CA ARG A 412 3.89 -2.09 -42.57
C ARG A 412 2.45 -1.64 -42.36
N GLU A 413 1.73 -1.53 -43.46
CA GLU A 413 0.31 -1.25 -43.49
C GLU A 413 -0.42 -2.41 -44.15
N ILE A 414 -1.35 -3.03 -43.43
CA ILE A 414 -2.13 -4.17 -43.89
C ILE A 414 -3.62 -3.91 -43.57
N PRO A 415 -4.39 -3.35 -44.53
CA PRO A 415 -5.82 -3.14 -44.33
C PRO A 415 -6.56 -4.46 -44.16
N ILE A 416 -7.44 -4.53 -43.14
CA ILE A 416 -8.18 -5.76 -42.81
C ILE A 416 -9.62 -5.78 -43.34
N ARG A 417 -10.06 -4.69 -43.96
CA ARG A 417 -11.48 -4.47 -44.29
C ARG A 417 -12.03 -5.54 -45.24
N ASP A 418 -11.30 -5.86 -46.31
CA ASP A 418 -11.75 -6.83 -47.31
C ASP A 418 -11.76 -8.26 -46.78
N ALA A 419 -10.76 -8.63 -45.97
CA ALA A 419 -10.69 -9.92 -45.29
C ALA A 419 -11.87 -10.09 -44.30
N CYS A 420 -12.15 -9.06 -43.50
CA CYS A 420 -13.31 -9.09 -42.60
C CYS A 420 -14.63 -9.18 -43.35
N LEU A 421 -14.80 -8.44 -44.45
CA LEU A 421 -16.02 -8.52 -45.26
C LEU A 421 -16.20 -9.90 -45.88
N GLN A 422 -15.12 -10.54 -46.32
CA GLN A 422 -15.17 -11.92 -46.82
C GLN A 422 -15.58 -12.86 -45.70
N HIS A 423 -14.93 -12.74 -44.53
CA HIS A 423 -15.25 -13.56 -43.36
C HIS A 423 -16.71 -13.39 -42.91
N PHE A 424 -17.24 -12.16 -42.89
CA PHE A 424 -18.64 -11.91 -42.56
C PHE A 424 -19.60 -12.63 -43.50
N ARG A 425 -19.32 -12.61 -44.82
CA ARG A 425 -20.11 -13.36 -45.81
C ARG A 425 -20.08 -14.89 -45.56
N ASP A 426 -18.86 -15.39 -45.26
CA ASP A 426 -18.66 -16.84 -45.08
C ASP A 426 -19.41 -17.39 -43.85
N ILE A 427 -19.50 -16.58 -42.76
CA ILE A 427 -20.24 -16.94 -41.53
C ILE A 427 -21.72 -16.53 -41.54
N GLY A 428 -22.18 -15.82 -42.59
CA GLY A 428 -23.55 -15.35 -42.71
C GLY A 428 -23.88 -14.17 -41.79
N LEU A 429 -22.90 -13.33 -41.40
CA LEU A 429 -23.13 -12.13 -40.58
C LEU A 429 -23.77 -11.04 -41.45
N PRO A 430 -24.93 -10.45 -41.06
CA PRO A 430 -25.55 -9.37 -41.80
C PRO A 430 -24.64 -8.12 -41.92
N PRO A 431 -24.65 -7.40 -43.03
CA PRO A 431 -23.79 -6.23 -43.25
C PRO A 431 -24.02 -5.07 -42.24
N GLU A 432 -25.24 -4.99 -41.71
CA GLU A 432 -25.65 -3.99 -40.71
C GLU A 432 -25.37 -4.40 -39.26
N ASP A 433 -24.92 -5.66 -39.02
CA ASP A 433 -24.62 -6.15 -37.69
C ASP A 433 -23.46 -5.36 -37.05
N ARG A 434 -23.61 -5.01 -35.78
CA ARG A 434 -22.64 -4.31 -34.94
C ARG A 434 -22.46 -5.03 -33.61
N SER A 435 -22.74 -6.31 -33.58
CA SER A 435 -22.62 -7.16 -32.41
C SER A 435 -21.16 -7.44 -32.03
N ALA A 436 -20.98 -8.11 -30.89
CA ALA A 436 -19.67 -8.63 -30.48
C ALA A 436 -19.01 -9.53 -31.56
N THR A 437 -19.78 -10.16 -32.46
CA THR A 437 -19.23 -10.94 -33.56
C THR A 437 -18.52 -10.05 -34.56
N TYR A 438 -19.12 -8.92 -34.91
CA TYR A 438 -18.53 -7.94 -35.81
C TYR A 438 -17.21 -7.36 -35.26
N GLU A 439 -17.17 -7.02 -33.97
CA GLU A 439 -15.99 -6.49 -33.30
C GLU A 439 -14.90 -7.57 -33.16
N ASN A 440 -15.26 -8.73 -32.63
CA ASN A 440 -14.33 -9.83 -32.35
C ASN A 440 -13.68 -10.40 -33.62
N ALA A 441 -14.40 -10.43 -34.74
CA ALA A 441 -13.84 -10.90 -36.01
C ALA A 441 -12.70 -9.99 -36.48
N GLN A 442 -12.85 -8.66 -36.36
CA GLN A 442 -11.79 -7.71 -36.70
C GLN A 442 -10.54 -7.87 -35.80
N ALA A 443 -10.75 -8.05 -34.49
CA ALA A 443 -9.66 -8.25 -33.55
C ALA A 443 -8.90 -9.57 -33.83
N ARG A 444 -9.61 -10.65 -34.16
CA ARG A 444 -8.98 -11.93 -34.53
C ARG A 444 -8.24 -11.86 -35.87
N GLU A 445 -8.77 -11.15 -36.86
CA GLU A 445 -8.10 -10.93 -38.14
C GLU A 445 -6.75 -10.23 -37.92
N ARG A 446 -6.72 -9.18 -37.08
CA ARG A 446 -5.46 -8.49 -36.72
C ARG A 446 -4.47 -9.44 -36.07
N THR A 447 -4.93 -10.26 -35.14
CA THR A 447 -4.07 -11.21 -34.42
C THR A 447 -3.54 -12.29 -35.36
N GLN A 448 -4.35 -12.83 -36.26
CA GLN A 448 -3.95 -13.80 -37.28
C GLN A 448 -2.82 -13.23 -38.16
N ILE A 449 -2.99 -12.03 -38.69
CA ILE A 449 -1.98 -11.34 -39.48
C ILE A 449 -0.65 -11.20 -38.71
N LEU A 450 -0.71 -10.76 -37.45
CA LEU A 450 0.51 -10.60 -36.63
C LEU A 450 1.23 -11.93 -36.42
N MET A 451 0.51 -13.00 -36.15
CA MET A 451 1.08 -14.34 -35.95
C MET A 451 1.69 -14.90 -37.22
N ASP A 452 1.01 -14.75 -38.38
CA ASP A 452 1.50 -15.24 -39.66
C ASP A 452 2.72 -14.44 -40.12
N VAL A 453 2.71 -13.12 -39.96
CA VAL A 453 3.89 -12.29 -40.27
C VAL A 453 5.07 -12.66 -39.36
N ALA A 454 4.82 -12.94 -38.06
CA ALA A 454 5.88 -13.40 -37.18
C ALA A 454 6.49 -14.73 -37.62
N ASN A 455 5.67 -15.67 -38.09
CA ASN A 455 6.14 -16.92 -38.67
C ASN A 455 6.98 -16.70 -39.93
N MET A 456 6.50 -15.86 -40.86
CA MET A 456 7.22 -15.55 -42.13
C MET A 456 8.57 -14.88 -41.86
N GLU A 457 8.63 -14.03 -40.86
CA GLU A 457 9.82 -13.20 -40.54
C GLU A 457 10.76 -13.87 -39.53
N GLY A 458 10.38 -15.01 -38.95
CA GLY A 458 11.13 -15.64 -37.87
C GLY A 458 11.17 -14.75 -36.60
N GLY A 459 10.08 -14.05 -36.33
CA GLY A 459 9.94 -13.07 -35.27
C GLY A 459 9.06 -13.52 -34.10
N LEU A 460 8.85 -12.63 -33.18
CA LEU A 460 8.04 -12.83 -31.97
C LEU A 460 6.94 -11.76 -31.92
N VAL A 461 5.69 -12.17 -31.71
CA VAL A 461 4.57 -11.23 -31.52
C VAL A 461 4.61 -10.66 -30.09
N VAL A 462 4.72 -9.34 -29.99
CA VAL A 462 4.68 -8.60 -28.72
C VAL A 462 3.26 -8.11 -28.46
N GLY A 463 2.69 -8.52 -27.31
CA GLY A 463 1.35 -8.13 -26.89
C GLY A 463 1.31 -6.74 -26.27
N THR A 464 0.22 -6.05 -26.52
CA THR A 464 -0.01 -4.67 -26.08
C THR A 464 -1.01 -4.55 -24.93
N GLY A 465 -1.84 -5.57 -24.66
CA GLY A 465 -2.87 -5.55 -23.63
C GLY A 465 -2.32 -5.27 -22.23
N ASP A 466 -2.98 -4.41 -21.50
CA ASP A 466 -2.59 -3.95 -20.17
C ASP A 466 -3.31 -4.71 -19.02
N LEU A 467 -2.92 -4.41 -17.78
CA LEU A 467 -3.44 -5.07 -16.59
C LEU A 467 -4.93 -4.76 -16.36
N SER A 468 -5.38 -3.53 -16.64
CA SER A 468 -6.76 -3.10 -16.43
C SER A 468 -7.72 -3.78 -17.42
N GLU A 469 -7.30 -3.90 -18.67
CA GLU A 469 -8.03 -4.67 -19.69
C GLU A 469 -8.14 -6.15 -19.32
N LEU A 470 -7.06 -6.73 -18.81
CA LEU A 470 -7.05 -8.10 -18.30
C LEU A 470 -7.98 -8.29 -17.09
N ALA A 471 -8.03 -7.30 -16.18
CA ALA A 471 -8.92 -7.35 -15.01
C ALA A 471 -10.39 -7.36 -15.43
N LEU A 472 -10.76 -6.48 -16.36
CA LEU A 472 -12.14 -6.34 -16.86
C LEU A 472 -12.50 -7.35 -17.96
N GLY A 473 -11.51 -8.08 -18.48
CA GLY A 473 -11.66 -8.91 -19.66
C GLY A 473 -12.08 -8.11 -20.90
N TRP A 474 -11.63 -6.84 -20.99
CA TRP A 474 -11.92 -5.94 -22.08
C TRP A 474 -10.92 -6.16 -23.23
N ALA A 475 -10.98 -7.34 -23.77
CA ALA A 475 -10.18 -7.82 -24.90
C ALA A 475 -10.93 -8.99 -25.57
N THR A 476 -10.72 -9.18 -26.87
CA THR A 476 -11.28 -10.30 -27.60
C THR A 476 -10.50 -11.58 -27.30
N TYR A 477 -11.20 -12.60 -26.78
CA TYR A 477 -10.57 -13.91 -26.57
C TYR A 477 -10.05 -14.49 -27.89
N ASN A 478 -8.79 -14.94 -27.87
CA ASN A 478 -8.05 -15.38 -29.05
C ASN A 478 -7.98 -14.30 -30.17
N GLY A 479 -7.99 -13.05 -29.77
CA GLY A 479 -7.74 -11.87 -30.60
C GLY A 479 -6.63 -11.04 -29.98
N ASP A 480 -6.88 -9.78 -29.72
CA ASP A 480 -5.94 -8.83 -29.08
C ASP A 480 -5.47 -9.25 -27.68
N GLN A 481 -6.19 -10.14 -27.01
CA GLN A 481 -5.74 -10.82 -25.78
C GLN A 481 -4.46 -11.63 -26.00
N MET A 482 -4.24 -12.19 -27.20
CA MET A 482 -3.19 -13.17 -27.45
C MET A 482 -1.93 -12.56 -28.01
N SER A 483 -0.79 -13.08 -27.58
CA SER A 483 0.54 -12.75 -28.08
C SER A 483 1.55 -13.82 -27.67
N MET A 484 2.78 -13.70 -28.15
CA MET A 484 3.87 -14.59 -27.70
C MET A 484 4.57 -14.06 -26.44
N TYR A 485 4.47 -12.74 -26.19
CA TYR A 485 4.96 -12.10 -24.96
C TYR A 485 4.26 -10.77 -24.72
N GLY A 486 3.54 -10.64 -23.60
CA GLY A 486 2.75 -9.45 -23.23
C GLY A 486 3.55 -8.51 -22.35
N VAL A 487 4.14 -7.47 -22.93
CA VAL A 487 5.03 -6.56 -22.17
C VAL A 487 4.30 -5.66 -21.18
N ASN A 488 3.01 -5.35 -21.42
CA ASN A 488 2.20 -4.49 -20.58
C ASN A 488 1.28 -5.25 -19.60
N ALA A 489 1.31 -6.58 -19.62
CA ALA A 489 0.36 -7.43 -18.88
C ALA A 489 0.28 -7.18 -17.35
N SER A 490 1.27 -6.51 -16.78
CA SER A 490 1.33 -6.13 -15.36
C SER A 490 1.32 -4.61 -15.15
N VAL A 491 1.02 -3.83 -16.17
CA VAL A 491 1.00 -2.36 -16.11
C VAL A 491 -0.45 -1.90 -16.29
N PRO A 492 -1.09 -1.28 -15.28
CA PRO A 492 -2.47 -0.82 -15.39
C PRO A 492 -2.58 0.46 -16.24
N LYS A 493 -3.76 0.74 -16.76
CA LYS A 493 -4.03 1.85 -17.70
C LYS A 493 -3.58 3.21 -17.15
N THR A 494 -3.78 3.46 -15.86
CA THR A 494 -3.35 4.70 -15.20
C THR A 494 -1.82 4.85 -15.23
N LEU A 495 -1.09 3.74 -15.02
CA LEU A 495 0.38 3.73 -15.10
C LEU A 495 0.87 3.79 -16.55
N VAL A 496 0.19 3.13 -17.52
CA VAL A 496 0.50 3.26 -18.97
C VAL A 496 0.51 4.73 -19.37
N ARG A 497 -0.57 5.46 -19.03
CA ARG A 497 -0.70 6.90 -19.33
C ARG A 497 0.42 7.72 -18.69
N HIS A 498 0.78 7.40 -17.45
CA HIS A 498 1.86 8.08 -16.71
C HIS A 498 3.24 7.83 -17.36
N LEU A 499 3.52 6.60 -17.79
CA LEU A 499 4.78 6.23 -18.44
C LEU A 499 4.93 6.92 -19.81
N VAL A 500 3.87 6.92 -20.64
CA VAL A 500 3.89 7.60 -21.93
C VAL A 500 4.08 9.11 -21.75
N ARG A 501 3.45 9.72 -20.74
CA ARG A 501 3.67 11.13 -20.36
C ARG A 501 5.13 11.38 -19.98
N TRP A 502 5.70 10.53 -19.14
CA TRP A 502 7.10 10.66 -18.73
C TRP A 502 8.07 10.57 -19.91
N VAL A 503 7.83 9.64 -20.88
CA VAL A 503 8.63 9.57 -22.10
C VAL A 503 8.48 10.83 -22.94
N ALA A 504 7.26 11.37 -23.09
CA ALA A 504 7.04 12.62 -23.81
C ALA A 504 7.78 13.80 -23.17
N ASP A 505 7.77 13.88 -21.81
CA ASP A 505 8.42 14.95 -21.06
C ASP A 505 9.96 14.88 -21.15
N THR A 506 10.52 13.67 -21.34
CA THR A 506 11.97 13.42 -21.42
C THR A 506 12.50 13.22 -22.84
N ALA A 507 11.63 13.22 -23.86
CA ALA A 507 12.02 13.04 -25.26
C ALA A 507 12.83 14.23 -25.79
N GLU A 508 14.01 13.95 -26.34
CA GLU A 508 14.87 14.95 -26.98
C GLU A 508 14.35 15.37 -28.36
N ASP A 509 13.70 14.46 -29.09
CA ASP A 509 13.11 14.73 -30.40
C ASP A 509 11.73 15.38 -30.25
N GLY A 510 11.61 16.62 -30.73
CA GLY A 510 10.37 17.40 -30.64
C GLY A 510 9.20 16.78 -31.43
N ALA A 511 9.46 16.06 -32.53
CA ALA A 511 8.40 15.43 -33.32
C ALA A 511 7.82 14.20 -32.60
N THR A 512 8.68 13.36 -32.03
CA THR A 512 8.25 12.24 -31.16
C THR A 512 7.49 12.73 -29.95
N ARG A 513 7.97 13.79 -29.27
CA ARG A 513 7.27 14.42 -28.16
C ARG A 513 5.86 14.87 -28.55
N ALA A 514 5.72 15.60 -29.66
CA ALA A 514 4.42 16.08 -30.11
C ALA A 514 3.45 14.93 -30.41
N THR A 515 3.93 13.86 -31.04
CA THR A 515 3.13 12.67 -31.34
C THR A 515 2.67 11.96 -30.06
N LEU A 516 3.56 11.80 -29.05
CA LEU A 516 3.21 11.18 -27.76
C LEU A 516 2.18 12.02 -27.00
N LEU A 517 2.28 13.35 -27.03
CA LEU A 517 1.30 14.24 -26.41
C LEU A 517 -0.06 14.14 -27.12
N ASP A 518 -0.10 14.05 -28.45
CA ASP A 518 -1.36 13.88 -29.20
C ASP A 518 -2.03 12.52 -28.91
N ILE A 519 -1.23 11.46 -28.74
CA ILE A 519 -1.72 10.14 -28.31
C ILE A 519 -2.34 10.22 -26.91
N LEU A 520 -1.70 10.93 -25.97
CA LEU A 520 -2.21 11.13 -24.61
C LEU A 520 -3.54 11.89 -24.57
N ASP A 521 -3.77 12.79 -25.51
CA ASP A 521 -4.99 13.59 -25.63
C ASP A 521 -6.10 12.89 -26.44
N THR A 522 -5.81 11.71 -26.99
CA THR A 522 -6.78 10.90 -27.73
C THR A 522 -7.61 10.06 -26.75
N PRO A 523 -8.95 10.10 -26.81
CA PRO A 523 -9.82 9.24 -25.99
C PRO A 523 -9.55 7.76 -26.24
N VAL A 524 -9.63 6.96 -25.18
CA VAL A 524 -9.49 5.49 -25.28
C VAL A 524 -10.71 4.92 -26.00
N SER A 525 -10.48 4.21 -27.11
CA SER A 525 -11.53 3.58 -27.92
C SER A 525 -11.03 2.24 -28.47
N PRO A 526 -11.89 1.22 -28.58
CA PRO A 526 -11.54 -0.06 -29.20
C PRO A 526 -11.37 0.03 -30.72
N GLU A 527 -11.81 1.14 -31.36
CA GLU A 527 -11.74 1.40 -32.81
C GLU A 527 -12.26 0.25 -33.69
N LEU A 528 -13.31 -0.42 -33.24
CA LEU A 528 -13.91 -1.57 -33.93
C LEU A 528 -15.21 -1.19 -34.63
N LEU A 529 -15.95 -0.21 -34.09
CA LEU A 529 -17.16 0.34 -34.71
C LEU A 529 -16.82 1.52 -35.64
N PRO A 530 -17.55 1.69 -36.75
CA PRO A 530 -17.37 2.85 -37.64
C PRO A 530 -17.51 4.16 -36.86
N ALA A 531 -16.70 5.17 -37.20
CA ALA A 531 -16.81 6.51 -36.64
C ALA A 531 -18.20 7.12 -36.99
N GLU A 532 -18.66 8.06 -36.16
CA GLU A 532 -19.87 8.86 -36.44
C GLU A 532 -19.71 9.69 -37.72
N ALA A 533 -20.82 10.18 -38.27
CA ALA A 533 -20.84 10.92 -39.52
C ALA A 533 -19.95 12.19 -39.51
N ASP A 534 -19.68 12.74 -38.34
CA ASP A 534 -18.78 13.89 -38.12
C ASP A 534 -17.30 13.52 -37.92
N GLY A 535 -16.98 12.23 -38.00
CA GLY A 535 -15.63 11.70 -37.76
C GLY A 535 -15.28 11.53 -36.29
N SER A 536 -16.22 11.76 -35.35
CA SER A 536 -16.00 11.50 -33.92
C SER A 536 -16.01 10.01 -33.61
N ILE A 537 -15.40 9.66 -32.47
CA ILE A 537 -15.35 8.28 -31.97
C ILE A 537 -16.75 7.85 -31.53
N ALA A 538 -17.33 6.85 -32.22
CA ALA A 538 -18.66 6.33 -31.94
C ALA A 538 -18.79 5.65 -30.57
N GLN A 539 -17.68 5.16 -29.99
CA GLN A 539 -17.69 4.38 -28.76
C GLN A 539 -16.46 4.69 -27.92
N ARG A 540 -16.69 5.32 -26.77
CA ARG A 540 -15.60 5.47 -25.77
C ARG A 540 -15.63 4.28 -24.85
N THR A 541 -14.48 3.68 -24.60
CA THR A 541 -14.34 2.53 -23.70
C THR A 541 -14.88 2.83 -22.31
N GLU A 542 -14.59 4.01 -21.77
CA GLU A 542 -15.01 4.40 -20.42
C GLU A 542 -16.52 4.61 -20.28
N ASP A 543 -17.26 4.89 -21.35
CA ASP A 543 -18.73 4.96 -21.32
C ASP A 543 -19.37 3.57 -21.10
N LEU A 544 -18.67 2.51 -21.51
CA LEU A 544 -19.15 1.12 -21.42
C LEU A 544 -18.66 0.37 -20.20
N VAL A 545 -17.39 0.52 -19.87
CA VAL A 545 -16.77 -0.22 -18.76
C VAL A 545 -16.54 0.64 -17.53
N GLY A 546 -16.56 1.96 -17.65
CA GLY A 546 -16.31 2.92 -16.59
C GLY A 546 -14.89 3.50 -16.57
N PRO A 547 -14.66 4.53 -15.72
CA PRO A 547 -13.37 5.18 -15.60
C PRO A 547 -12.29 4.22 -15.14
N TYR A 548 -11.18 4.15 -15.86
CA TYR A 548 -10.07 3.26 -15.52
C TYR A 548 -9.42 3.57 -14.16
N GLU A 549 -9.46 4.82 -13.73
CA GLU A 549 -8.96 5.22 -12.41
C GLU A 549 -9.70 4.53 -11.26
N LEU A 550 -11.03 4.36 -11.38
CA LEU A 550 -11.82 3.60 -10.41
C LEU A 550 -11.50 2.11 -10.47
N HIS A 551 -11.39 1.55 -11.68
CA HIS A 551 -11.07 0.12 -11.83
C HIS A 551 -9.68 -0.24 -11.33
N ASP A 552 -8.68 0.59 -11.59
CA ASP A 552 -7.32 0.40 -11.10
C ASP A 552 -7.27 0.54 -9.57
N PHE A 553 -8.03 1.46 -8.99
CA PHE A 553 -8.21 1.57 -7.54
C PHE A 553 -8.81 0.28 -6.97
N PHE A 554 -9.94 -0.20 -7.51
CA PHE A 554 -10.58 -1.43 -7.06
C PHE A 554 -9.65 -2.62 -7.20
N LEU A 555 -9.00 -2.78 -8.35
CA LEU A 555 -8.07 -3.85 -8.63
C LEU A 555 -6.91 -3.91 -7.62
N TYR A 556 -6.31 -2.74 -7.34
CA TYR A 556 -5.20 -2.66 -6.40
C TYR A 556 -5.61 -3.11 -5.01
N TYR A 557 -6.64 -2.51 -4.45
CA TYR A 557 -7.03 -2.79 -3.07
C TYR A 557 -7.70 -4.16 -2.90
N PHE A 558 -8.41 -4.63 -3.92
CA PHE A 558 -8.96 -5.99 -3.93
C PHE A 558 -7.87 -7.06 -3.89
N LEU A 559 -6.83 -6.94 -4.71
CA LEU A 559 -5.78 -7.96 -4.79
C LEU A 559 -4.66 -7.75 -3.76
N ARG A 560 -4.28 -6.50 -3.51
CA ARG A 560 -3.12 -6.20 -2.66
C ARG A 560 -3.46 -6.13 -1.18
N ALA A 561 -4.68 -5.77 -0.85
CA ALA A 561 -5.14 -5.62 0.52
C ALA A 561 -6.26 -6.59 0.92
N GLY A 562 -6.86 -7.31 -0.04
CA GLY A 562 -7.92 -8.27 0.22
C GLY A 562 -9.24 -7.65 0.70
N TYR A 563 -9.50 -6.39 0.31
CA TYR A 563 -10.70 -5.70 0.77
C TYR A 563 -11.96 -6.22 0.11
N GLY A 564 -13.02 -6.36 0.89
CA GLY A 564 -14.37 -6.62 0.41
C GLY A 564 -15.03 -5.38 -0.23
N PRO A 565 -16.14 -5.58 -0.94
CA PRO A 565 -16.85 -4.50 -1.65
C PRO A 565 -17.27 -3.33 -0.78
N ALA A 566 -17.72 -3.57 0.45
CA ALA A 566 -18.11 -2.52 1.38
C ALA A 566 -16.94 -1.57 1.71
N LYS A 567 -15.79 -2.13 2.06
CA LYS A 567 -14.59 -1.34 2.34
C LYS A 567 -14.06 -0.66 1.09
N LEU A 568 -14.08 -1.33 -0.07
CA LEU A 568 -13.67 -0.72 -1.36
C LEU A 568 -14.52 0.50 -1.69
N CYS A 569 -15.85 0.40 -1.56
CA CYS A 569 -16.78 1.50 -1.78
C CYS A 569 -16.49 2.67 -0.83
N TYR A 570 -16.41 2.39 0.47
CA TYR A 570 -16.11 3.38 1.52
C TYR A 570 -14.80 4.15 1.27
N LEU A 571 -13.74 3.45 0.85
CA LEU A 571 -12.45 4.07 0.56
C LEU A 571 -12.45 4.83 -0.75
N ALA A 572 -13.10 4.31 -1.80
CA ALA A 572 -13.19 4.97 -3.10
C ALA A 572 -14.00 6.27 -3.02
N GLU A 573 -15.13 6.29 -2.30
CA GLU A 573 -15.92 7.51 -2.08
C GLU A 573 -15.09 8.64 -1.45
N ARG A 574 -14.12 8.30 -0.59
CA ARG A 574 -13.20 9.27 0.01
C ARG A 574 -12.05 9.66 -0.92
N ALA A 575 -11.45 8.68 -1.57
CA ALA A 575 -10.31 8.90 -2.46
C ALA A 575 -10.69 9.77 -3.67
N PHE A 576 -11.94 9.63 -4.15
CA PHE A 576 -12.47 10.33 -5.32
C PHE A 576 -13.50 11.41 -4.95
N ALA A 577 -13.54 11.84 -3.68
CA ALA A 577 -14.42 12.93 -3.27
C ALA A 577 -14.20 14.19 -4.14
N GLY A 578 -15.28 14.68 -4.74
CA GLY A 578 -15.24 15.83 -5.66
C GLY A 578 -14.98 15.51 -7.14
N SER A 579 -14.62 14.27 -7.49
CA SER A 579 -14.49 13.80 -8.88
C SER A 579 -15.57 12.79 -9.28
N HIS A 580 -15.99 11.93 -8.35
CA HIS A 580 -17.05 10.94 -8.59
C HIS A 580 -18.02 10.88 -7.42
N ASP A 581 -19.32 10.83 -7.74
CA ASP A 581 -20.38 10.65 -6.76
C ASP A 581 -20.41 9.20 -6.24
N ALA A 582 -20.90 8.99 -5.02
CA ALA A 582 -21.04 7.68 -4.40
C ALA A 582 -21.81 6.67 -5.26
N ALA A 583 -22.88 7.13 -5.95
CA ALA A 583 -23.65 6.28 -6.86
C ALA A 583 -22.83 5.80 -8.07
N VAL A 584 -21.95 6.65 -8.59
CA VAL A 584 -21.02 6.33 -9.69
C VAL A 584 -19.99 5.30 -9.22
N VAL A 585 -19.37 5.51 -8.04
CA VAL A 585 -18.42 4.58 -7.44
C VAL A 585 -19.06 3.20 -7.28
N ARG A 586 -20.25 3.14 -6.67
CA ARG A 586 -20.98 1.88 -6.43
C ARG A 586 -21.34 1.17 -7.74
N LYS A 587 -21.85 1.90 -8.72
CA LYS A 587 -22.17 1.36 -10.05
C LYS A 587 -20.96 0.66 -10.66
N TRP A 588 -19.83 1.34 -10.71
CA TRP A 588 -18.64 0.82 -11.37
C TRP A 588 -17.92 -0.27 -10.57
N LEU A 589 -18.03 -0.24 -9.24
CA LEU A 589 -17.58 -1.36 -8.41
C LEU A 589 -18.38 -2.65 -8.72
N GLY A 590 -19.70 -2.53 -8.88
CA GLY A 590 -20.55 -3.66 -9.29
C GLY A 590 -20.19 -4.19 -10.68
N VAL A 591 -19.88 -3.30 -11.63
CA VAL A 591 -19.39 -3.68 -12.97
C VAL A 591 -18.03 -4.38 -12.86
N PHE A 592 -17.09 -3.82 -12.08
CA PHE A 592 -15.79 -4.42 -11.84
C PHE A 592 -15.92 -5.85 -11.31
N ILE A 593 -16.70 -6.06 -10.27
CA ILE A 593 -16.88 -7.39 -9.66
C ILE A 593 -17.44 -8.37 -10.69
N ARG A 594 -18.56 -8.05 -11.37
CA ARG A 594 -19.18 -8.93 -12.36
C ARG A 594 -18.19 -9.32 -13.47
N ARG A 595 -17.49 -8.32 -14.02
CA ARG A 595 -16.53 -8.56 -15.09
C ARG A 595 -15.31 -9.32 -14.61
N PHE A 596 -14.76 -8.95 -13.46
CA PHE A 596 -13.60 -9.63 -12.88
C PHE A 596 -13.83 -11.14 -12.72
N PHE A 597 -15.00 -11.55 -12.26
CA PHE A 597 -15.35 -12.96 -12.14
C PHE A 597 -15.68 -13.60 -13.48
N SER A 598 -16.61 -13.04 -14.25
CA SER A 598 -17.10 -13.66 -15.50
C SER A 598 -16.03 -13.77 -16.60
N GLN A 599 -14.99 -12.94 -16.56
CA GLN A 599 -13.95 -12.89 -17.58
C GLN A 599 -12.66 -13.65 -17.19
N GLN A 600 -12.68 -14.41 -16.10
CA GLN A 600 -11.52 -15.19 -15.66
C GLN A 600 -11.00 -16.16 -16.72
N PHE A 601 -11.86 -16.77 -17.54
CA PHE A 601 -11.46 -17.71 -18.59
C PHE A 601 -10.44 -17.10 -19.58
N LYS A 602 -10.51 -15.78 -19.82
CA LYS A 602 -9.54 -15.06 -20.65
C LYS A 602 -8.16 -15.01 -19.99
N ARG A 603 -8.13 -14.80 -18.67
CA ARG A 603 -6.88 -14.76 -17.89
C ARG A 603 -6.23 -16.14 -17.75
N SER A 604 -7.01 -17.21 -17.79
CA SER A 604 -6.49 -18.59 -17.76
C SER A 604 -5.58 -18.91 -18.94
N ALA A 605 -5.81 -18.25 -20.10
CA ALA A 605 -5.00 -18.38 -21.31
C ALA A 605 -4.05 -17.17 -21.54
N MET A 606 -3.73 -16.43 -20.50
CA MET A 606 -2.91 -15.23 -20.58
C MET A 606 -1.48 -15.54 -21.04
N PRO A 607 -0.92 -14.78 -22.02
CA PRO A 607 0.47 -14.90 -22.44
C PRO A 607 1.46 -14.67 -21.30
N ASP A 608 2.70 -15.14 -21.47
CA ASP A 608 3.81 -14.75 -20.59
C ASP A 608 4.07 -13.24 -20.68
N GLY A 609 4.47 -12.66 -19.55
CA GLY A 609 4.84 -11.24 -19.48
C GLY A 609 5.54 -10.93 -18.14
N PRO A 610 6.26 -9.80 -18.06
CA PRO A 610 6.99 -9.45 -16.85
C PRO A 610 6.06 -8.97 -15.74
N LYS A 611 6.34 -9.37 -14.50
CA LYS A 611 5.72 -8.77 -13.32
C LYS A 611 6.42 -7.44 -13.01
N VAL A 612 5.72 -6.34 -13.16
CA VAL A 612 6.27 -4.99 -12.93
C VAL A 612 6.00 -4.51 -11.50
N GLY A 613 4.76 -4.56 -11.06
CA GLY A 613 4.34 -4.10 -9.74
C GLY A 613 4.00 -5.25 -8.78
N THR A 614 3.44 -4.88 -7.63
CA THR A 614 3.02 -5.84 -6.59
C THR A 614 1.72 -6.58 -6.94
N VAL A 615 1.03 -6.18 -8.00
CA VAL A 615 -0.23 -6.77 -8.49
C VAL A 615 -0.04 -7.28 -9.91
N THR A 616 -0.39 -8.54 -10.15
CA THR A 616 -0.50 -9.14 -11.49
C THR A 616 -1.64 -10.16 -11.51
N LEU A 617 -2.17 -10.41 -12.70
CA LEU A 617 -3.28 -11.35 -12.91
C LEU A 617 -2.84 -12.65 -13.60
N SER A 618 -1.53 -12.86 -13.72
CA SER A 618 -1.00 -14.11 -14.27
C SER A 618 -1.47 -15.31 -13.45
N PRO A 619 -2.07 -16.34 -14.07
CA PRO A 619 -2.49 -17.55 -13.36
C PRO A 619 -1.30 -18.35 -12.81
N ARG A 620 -0.09 -18.04 -13.26
CA ARG A 620 1.19 -18.60 -12.78
C ARG A 620 1.76 -17.81 -11.58
N GLY A 621 1.18 -16.66 -11.26
CA GLY A 621 1.67 -15.70 -10.27
C GLY A 621 0.70 -15.42 -9.13
N ASP A 622 0.27 -14.16 -9.00
CA ASP A 622 -0.41 -13.64 -7.81
C ASP A 622 -1.89 -14.06 -7.68
N TRP A 623 -2.57 -14.34 -8.80
CA TRP A 623 -4.00 -14.62 -8.77
C TRP A 623 -4.37 -15.92 -9.48
N ARG A 624 -4.88 -16.89 -8.73
CA ARG A 624 -5.38 -18.17 -9.22
C ARG A 624 -6.84 -18.30 -8.83
N MET A 625 -7.73 -18.17 -9.80
CA MET A 625 -9.17 -18.28 -9.62
C MET A 625 -9.74 -19.26 -10.66
N PRO A 626 -10.67 -20.14 -10.30
CA PRO A 626 -11.38 -20.96 -11.29
C PRO A 626 -12.22 -20.06 -12.20
N SER A 627 -12.36 -20.47 -13.47
CA SER A 627 -13.09 -19.67 -14.47
C SER A 627 -14.60 -19.64 -14.27
N ASP A 628 -15.11 -20.54 -13.47
CA ASP A 628 -16.53 -20.74 -13.13
C ASP A 628 -16.85 -20.28 -11.69
N ALA A 629 -15.96 -19.48 -11.07
CA ALA A 629 -16.23 -18.91 -9.77
C ALA A 629 -17.41 -17.92 -9.82
N ALA A 630 -18.27 -18.00 -8.82
CA ALA A 630 -19.45 -17.16 -8.67
C ALA A 630 -19.13 -15.84 -7.93
N ALA A 631 -19.73 -14.72 -8.35
CA ALA A 631 -19.53 -13.39 -7.78
C ALA A 631 -20.55 -13.02 -6.69
N GLU A 632 -21.54 -13.86 -6.43
CA GLU A 632 -22.75 -13.56 -5.64
C GLU A 632 -22.43 -13.09 -4.22
N ALA A 633 -21.41 -13.64 -3.56
CA ALA A 633 -21.03 -13.23 -2.21
C ALA A 633 -20.59 -11.76 -2.16
N TRP A 634 -19.78 -11.35 -3.13
CA TRP A 634 -19.31 -9.96 -3.25
C TRP A 634 -20.40 -8.99 -3.67
N LEU A 635 -21.28 -9.41 -4.61
CA LEU A 635 -22.41 -8.58 -5.06
C LEU A 635 -23.43 -8.39 -3.94
N LYS A 636 -23.71 -9.44 -3.16
CA LYS A 636 -24.60 -9.36 -2.01
C LYS A 636 -24.06 -8.39 -0.95
N GLU A 637 -22.76 -8.40 -0.68
CA GLU A 637 -22.14 -7.44 0.23
C GLU A 637 -22.31 -5.99 -0.28
N LEU A 638 -22.09 -5.78 -1.60
CA LEU A 638 -22.29 -4.46 -2.22
C LEU A 638 -23.74 -3.99 -2.12
N ASP A 639 -24.71 -4.87 -2.30
CA ASP A 639 -26.15 -4.56 -2.23
C ASP A 639 -26.59 -4.15 -0.81
N THR A 640 -25.89 -4.58 0.24
CA THR A 640 -26.17 -4.16 1.63
C THR A 640 -25.84 -2.71 1.92
N LEU A 641 -25.12 -2.04 1.03
CA LEU A 641 -24.75 -0.61 1.16
C LEU A 641 -25.82 0.36 0.61
N SER A 642 -26.94 -0.15 0.16
CA SER A 642 -28.04 0.65 -0.42
C SER A 642 -28.87 1.41 0.62
#